data_a53880780933bc70b7bdde2b8d22fd80
#
_entry.id   a53880780933bc70b7bdde2b8d22fd80
#
_cell.length_a   1.000
_cell.length_b   1.000
_cell.length_c   1.000
_cell.angle_alpha   90.00
_cell.angle_beta   90.00
_cell.angle_gamma   90.00
#
_symmetry.space_group_name_H-M   'P 1'
#
loop_
_entity.id
_entity.type
_entity.pdbx_description
1 polymer ?
#
loop_
_entity_poly.entity_id
_entity_poly.type
_entity_poly.pdbx_seq_one_letter_code
_entity_poly.pdbx_strand_id
1 'polypeptide(L)'
;MIKKIYICLFLAISFLNGYAQKRTNIDDNWLFHYGNSENVKEDFNYSIVNIFSKSGASEKTAIDPKFVDKDWRKLNLPHDWAVELPFVQSENDDLVSHGFKPIGGLFPDTSIGWYRKHFTVSKNDKKDRFEIQFDGVFRNASIWLNGFYIGTNQSGYVGKSYDVTDYIDFEKDNVLVVRVDATQYEGWFYEGAGIYRHVWLNQYNNLHIPFGGLFVHSNVNNKNASVNIETSVENKNLNPTNCTVYAYITDRNGKIIGKTNEEKLGLNVNETATVKQKINVSNARLWSIEDPYLYKVYAVIKENGKEVYREQTRLGIRTIKFDAKKGFFLNGKHLKIKGTNNHQDHAGIGTALPDYVQYYRIKKLKELGSNAYRASHHAPTSELIKACDSLGMLVLDEQRLLNSSPEYVDQFKRLILRDRNHPSVFLWSIGNEEGWIQKNDFGKRIAQSLLAIQKELDPSRTSTYAADMANEYNGVNEVIPVRGFNYRQFAVADYHKDHPNQPLIGTEMGSTVTTRGIYEKDEISAYVPDQDITAPWWASKAEDWWKLAAENDYWQGGFIWTGFDYRGEPTPYKWPNVNSHFGIMDVCGFPKNLYYYYKSWWTDEDVIHISPHWNWSEKIGKPIDVWVNSNADNVELFLNGKSLGKKTMPKNSHLQWQVNYEPGTLEAVGYKNGKKITTKIETTSTPYKVVATTEKNIMTADGKDATVINISIVDDKGREVPVADNMVKFSLTGDAKIIGVGNGDPSSHEPDQYRDGAAWQRSAFNGKCQVIILSGKTSSDIILEIKSNGLVSDQLTIKQN
;
A
#
# COMPACT_ATOMS: atom_id res chain seq x y z
N MET A 1 41.84 -16.21 -54.14
CA MET A 1 41.68 -15.38 -52.95
C MET A 1 40.56 -14.33 -53.25
N ILE A 2 39.34 -14.58 -52.87
CA ILE A 2 38.21 -13.69 -53.10
C ILE A 2 37.81 -13.18 -51.69
N LYS A 3 38.05 -11.87 -51.47
CA LYS A 3 37.61 -11.18 -50.27
C LYS A 3 36.10 -10.92 -50.33
N LYS A 4 35.34 -11.52 -49.42
CA LYS A 4 33.93 -11.16 -49.22
C LYS A 4 33.87 -9.91 -48.35
N ILE A 5 33.33 -8.82 -48.92
CA ILE A 5 32.99 -7.58 -48.22
C ILE A 5 31.60 -7.77 -47.66
N TYR A 6 31.47 -7.77 -46.33
CA TYR A 6 30.16 -7.67 -45.67
C TYR A 6 29.79 -6.20 -45.53
N ILE A 7 28.77 -5.76 -46.28
CA ILE A 7 28.14 -4.48 -46.11
C ILE A 7 27.12 -4.63 -44.98
N CYS A 8 27.44 -4.05 -43.81
CA CYS A 8 26.47 -3.87 -42.75
C CYS A 8 25.51 -2.73 -43.10
N LEU A 9 24.27 -3.10 -43.45
CA LEU A 9 23.19 -2.13 -43.61
C LEU A 9 22.75 -1.72 -42.19
N PHE A 10 23.15 -0.53 -41.74
CA PHE A 10 22.55 0.13 -40.60
C PHE A 10 21.15 0.60 -41.01
N LEU A 11 20.11 -0.09 -40.58
CA LEU A 11 18.75 0.44 -40.61
C LEU A 11 18.69 1.54 -39.55
N ALA A 12 18.75 2.78 -39.98
CA ALA A 12 18.39 3.94 -39.18
C ALA A 12 16.88 3.83 -38.91
N ILE A 13 16.49 3.30 -37.75
CA ILE A 13 15.13 3.44 -37.23
C ILE A 13 15.00 4.94 -36.86
N SER A 14 14.42 5.72 -37.76
CA SER A 14 13.95 7.06 -37.47
C SER A 14 12.85 6.89 -36.39
N PHE A 15 13.17 7.19 -35.14
CA PHE A 15 12.17 7.45 -34.12
C PHE A 15 11.34 8.63 -34.62
N LEU A 16 10.17 8.33 -35.16
CA LEU A 16 9.11 9.31 -35.31
C LEU A 16 8.78 9.77 -33.88
N ASN A 17 9.20 10.95 -33.50
CA ASN A 17 8.76 11.66 -32.33
C ASN A 17 7.25 11.91 -32.43
N GLY A 18 6.43 10.91 -32.16
CA GLY A 18 5.03 11.12 -31.85
C GLY A 18 4.97 11.88 -30.52
N TYR A 19 4.17 12.92 -30.45
CA TYR A 19 3.92 13.69 -29.22
C TYR A 19 3.14 12.81 -28.23
N ALA A 20 3.86 11.93 -27.54
CA ALA A 20 3.32 11.26 -26.36
C ALA A 20 3.32 12.25 -25.19
N GLN A 21 2.36 12.11 -24.28
CA GLN A 21 2.43 12.79 -22.99
C GLN A 21 3.82 12.53 -22.37
N LYS A 22 4.54 13.59 -22.00
CA LYS A 22 5.78 13.48 -21.27
C LYS A 22 5.46 13.65 -19.78
N ARG A 23 5.60 12.57 -19.03
CA ARG A 23 5.43 12.57 -17.58
C ARG A 23 6.80 12.49 -16.91
N THR A 24 7.21 13.56 -16.28
CA THR A 24 8.52 13.70 -15.63
C THR A 24 8.31 13.64 -14.11
N ASN A 25 8.97 12.68 -13.46
CA ASN A 25 9.02 12.66 -12.01
C ASN A 25 9.94 13.78 -11.52
N ILE A 26 9.46 14.60 -10.58
CA ILE A 26 10.21 15.74 -10.04
C ILE A 26 10.48 15.61 -8.53
N ASP A 27 10.60 14.39 -8.03
CA ASP A 27 10.83 14.09 -6.61
C ASP A 27 12.20 14.52 -6.09
N ASP A 28 13.19 14.69 -6.96
CA ASP A 28 14.56 15.03 -6.55
C ASP A 28 14.72 16.49 -6.14
N ASN A 29 15.65 16.76 -5.21
CA ASN A 29 16.14 18.11 -4.86
C ASN A 29 15.03 19.08 -4.44
N TRP A 30 14.16 18.65 -3.53
CA TRP A 30 13.28 19.56 -2.82
C TRP A 30 14.00 20.23 -1.65
N LEU A 31 13.56 21.40 -1.28
CA LEU A 31 13.97 22.14 -0.10
C LEU A 31 12.84 22.09 0.92
N PHE A 32 13.13 21.79 2.17
CA PHE A 32 12.16 21.63 3.24
C PHE A 32 12.52 22.46 4.46
N HIS A 33 11.50 23.07 5.08
CA HIS A 33 11.61 23.75 6.36
C HIS A 33 10.31 23.61 7.14
N TYR A 34 10.39 23.48 8.46
CA TYR A 34 9.22 23.58 9.31
C TYR A 34 8.67 25.01 9.29
N GLY A 35 7.34 25.13 9.34
CA GLY A 35 6.63 26.35 9.69
C GLY A 35 6.12 26.27 11.12
N ASN A 36 5.12 27.07 11.43
CA ASN A 36 4.48 27.08 12.75
C ASN A 36 3.01 27.46 12.60
N SER A 37 2.10 26.68 13.18
CA SER A 37 0.66 26.96 13.04
C SER A 37 0.16 28.14 13.89
N GLU A 38 0.91 28.58 14.88
CA GLU A 38 0.52 29.64 15.82
C GLU A 38 1.42 30.90 15.70
N ASN A 39 2.66 30.76 15.26
CA ASN A 39 3.62 31.86 15.13
C ASN A 39 3.80 32.27 13.67
N VAL A 40 3.15 33.39 13.30
CA VAL A 40 3.16 33.92 11.93
C VAL A 40 4.56 34.18 11.38
N LYS A 41 5.52 34.62 12.22
CA LYS A 41 6.89 34.86 11.77
C LYS A 41 7.63 33.58 11.42
N GLU A 42 7.44 32.57 12.23
CA GLU A 42 8.01 31.22 11.99
C GLU A 42 7.30 30.49 10.85
N ASP A 43 6.05 30.86 10.53
CA ASP A 43 5.33 30.43 9.33
C ASP A 43 5.54 31.38 8.12
N PHE A 44 6.70 32.00 8.04
CA PHE A 44 7.12 32.87 6.93
C PHE A 44 6.13 33.97 6.58
N ASN A 45 5.46 34.56 7.57
CA ASN A 45 4.45 35.62 7.44
C ASN A 45 3.22 35.19 6.59
N TYR A 46 2.97 33.89 6.42
CA TYR A 46 1.92 33.36 5.55
C TYR A 46 0.53 33.95 5.82
N SER A 47 0.12 34.04 7.08
CA SER A 47 -1.22 34.48 7.44
C SER A 47 -1.47 35.97 7.21
N ILE A 48 -0.44 36.80 7.12
CA ILE A 48 -0.56 38.25 6.94
C ILE A 48 -0.76 38.62 5.47
N VAL A 49 -0.05 37.96 4.56
CA VAL A 49 0.04 38.40 3.16
C VAL A 49 -0.58 37.40 2.15
N ASN A 50 -1.13 36.29 2.62
CA ASN A 50 -1.62 35.24 1.77
C ASN A 50 -2.71 35.67 0.78
N ILE A 51 -3.51 36.69 1.11
CA ILE A 51 -4.54 37.20 0.20
C ILE A 51 -3.92 37.79 -1.07
N PHE A 52 -2.83 38.51 -0.95
CA PHE A 52 -2.12 39.10 -2.09
C PHE A 52 -1.28 38.04 -2.82
N SER A 53 -0.78 37.03 -2.11
CA SER A 53 -0.02 35.94 -2.73
C SER A 53 -0.83 35.12 -3.71
N LYS A 54 -2.16 35.18 -3.65
CA LYS A 54 -3.04 34.54 -4.65
C LYS A 54 -2.90 35.15 -6.05
N SER A 55 -2.47 36.41 -6.14
CA SER A 55 -2.28 37.13 -7.40
C SER A 55 -0.81 37.50 -7.72
N GLY A 56 0.14 36.80 -7.10
CA GLY A 56 1.57 36.98 -7.36
C GLY A 56 2.29 37.97 -6.46
N ALA A 57 1.60 38.74 -5.59
CA ALA A 57 2.20 39.65 -4.65
C ALA A 57 2.55 38.96 -3.32
N SER A 58 3.68 38.29 -3.27
CA SER A 58 4.07 37.40 -2.17
C SER A 58 5.33 37.84 -1.42
N GLU A 59 5.74 39.08 -1.52
CA GLU A 59 6.95 39.61 -0.90
C GLU A 59 7.08 39.27 0.60
N LYS A 60 8.29 38.92 1.02
CA LYS A 60 8.65 38.56 2.40
C LYS A 60 8.02 37.26 2.94
N THR A 61 7.48 36.47 2.09
CA THR A 61 6.99 35.10 2.43
C THR A 61 7.78 34.01 1.73
N ALA A 62 7.69 32.77 2.20
CA ALA A 62 8.29 31.62 1.51
C ALA A 62 7.67 31.36 0.13
N ILE A 63 6.56 32.02 -0.22
CA ILE A 63 5.87 31.91 -1.51
C ILE A 63 6.59 32.73 -2.59
N ASP A 64 7.30 33.78 -2.21
CA ASP A 64 8.05 34.65 -3.15
C ASP A 64 9.12 33.85 -3.90
N PRO A 65 9.14 33.87 -5.24
CA PRO A 65 10.23 33.23 -6.00
C PRO A 65 11.61 33.72 -5.63
N LYS A 66 11.74 34.96 -5.17
CA LYS A 66 13.00 35.59 -4.74
C LYS A 66 13.38 35.29 -3.28
N PHE A 67 12.57 34.57 -2.57
CA PHE A 67 12.85 34.16 -1.19
C PHE A 67 14.16 33.38 -1.11
N VAL A 68 15.00 33.69 -0.11
CA VAL A 68 16.30 33.02 0.08
C VAL A 68 16.10 31.75 0.88
N ASP A 69 16.20 30.60 0.19
CA ASP A 69 15.97 29.28 0.73
C ASP A 69 17.23 28.38 0.80
N LYS A 70 18.43 28.99 0.63
CA LYS A 70 19.71 28.28 0.61
C LYS A 70 19.99 27.45 1.88
N ASP A 71 19.41 27.84 3.00
CA ASP A 71 19.61 27.22 4.31
C ASP A 71 18.53 26.18 4.62
N TRP A 72 17.58 25.96 3.70
CA TRP A 72 16.57 24.92 3.83
C TRP A 72 17.19 23.55 3.60
N ARG A 73 16.66 22.57 4.31
CA ARG A 73 17.10 21.17 4.17
C ARG A 73 16.81 20.63 2.79
N LYS A 74 17.84 20.10 2.11
CA LYS A 74 17.67 19.35 0.85
C LYS A 74 17.19 17.92 1.13
N LEU A 75 16.20 17.49 0.38
CA LEU A 75 15.68 16.12 0.43
C LEU A 75 15.08 15.67 -0.91
N ASN A 76 14.81 14.39 -1.03
CA ASN A 76 14.04 13.83 -2.11
C ASN A 76 12.72 13.29 -1.56
N LEU A 77 11.68 13.29 -2.40
CA LEU A 77 10.41 12.63 -2.13
C LEU A 77 10.49 11.13 -2.46
N PRO A 78 9.65 10.31 -1.86
CA PRO A 78 8.65 10.59 -0.83
C PRO A 78 9.27 11.05 0.50
N HIS A 79 8.57 11.89 1.25
CA HIS A 79 9.03 12.40 2.53
C HIS A 79 7.90 12.46 3.56
N ASP A 80 8.09 11.78 4.67
CA ASP A 80 7.24 11.80 5.85
C ASP A 80 8.08 12.31 7.02
N TRP A 81 7.85 13.58 7.42
CA TRP A 81 8.66 14.12 8.50
C TRP A 81 8.24 13.63 9.89
N ALA A 82 7.02 13.10 10.04
CA ALA A 82 6.54 12.63 11.33
C ALA A 82 7.35 11.42 11.83
N VAL A 83 7.77 10.50 10.91
CA VAL A 83 8.59 9.35 11.28
C VAL A 83 9.95 9.75 11.84
N GLU A 84 10.45 10.92 11.46
CA GLU A 84 11.74 11.46 11.88
C GLU A 84 11.72 12.06 13.30
N LEU A 85 10.53 12.36 13.86
CA LEU A 85 10.35 12.97 15.16
C LEU A 85 10.50 11.94 16.30
N PRO A 86 10.92 12.38 17.50
CA PRO A 86 10.94 11.50 18.67
C PRO A 86 9.53 11.11 19.10
N PHE A 87 9.42 10.05 19.89
CA PHE A 87 8.16 9.69 20.54
C PHE A 87 7.91 10.59 21.74
N VAL A 88 6.64 10.93 21.99
CA VAL A 88 6.23 11.77 23.12
C VAL A 88 5.13 11.05 23.90
N GLN A 89 5.39 10.65 25.14
CA GLN A 89 4.38 10.04 26.00
C GLN A 89 3.22 11.01 26.25
N SER A 90 2.01 10.54 26.10
CA SER A 90 0.79 11.34 26.26
C SER A 90 -0.39 10.45 26.63
N GLU A 91 -1.38 11.04 27.32
CA GLU A 91 -2.71 10.44 27.53
C GLU A 91 -3.75 10.98 26.54
N ASN A 92 -3.35 11.87 25.61
CA ASN A 92 -4.24 12.36 24.57
C ASN A 92 -4.54 11.25 23.55
N ASP A 93 -5.82 10.89 23.39
CA ASP A 93 -6.26 9.77 22.57
C ASP A 93 -5.87 9.94 21.08
N ASP A 94 -5.85 11.16 20.55
CA ASP A 94 -5.41 11.42 19.18
C ASP A 94 -3.92 11.10 19.02
N LEU A 95 -3.08 11.53 19.99
CA LEU A 95 -1.65 11.25 19.94
C LEU A 95 -1.36 9.75 20.12
N VAL A 96 -2.10 9.07 20.99
CA VAL A 96 -2.04 7.61 21.18
C VAL A 96 -2.37 6.91 19.87
N SER A 97 -3.49 7.30 19.24
CA SER A 97 -3.95 6.71 17.96
C SER A 97 -2.94 6.91 16.82
N HIS A 98 -2.16 8.00 16.86
CA HIS A 98 -1.14 8.31 15.84
C HIS A 98 0.28 7.86 16.22
N GLY A 99 0.42 6.95 17.21
CA GLY A 99 1.69 6.32 17.56
C GLY A 99 2.67 7.26 18.27
N PHE A 100 2.15 8.21 19.05
CA PHE A 100 2.92 9.09 19.90
C PHE A 100 3.93 9.98 19.15
N LYS A 101 3.72 10.25 17.87
CA LYS A 101 4.51 11.21 17.11
C LYS A 101 3.95 12.62 17.32
N PRO A 102 4.79 13.65 17.65
CA PRO A 102 4.34 14.99 17.95
C PRO A 102 3.91 15.76 16.69
N ILE A 103 2.76 15.38 16.15
CA ILE A 103 2.04 16.00 15.03
C ILE A 103 0.60 16.28 15.50
N GLY A 104 -0.05 17.22 14.87
CA GLY A 104 -1.40 17.65 15.19
C GLY A 104 -1.44 19.00 15.91
N GLY A 105 -2.65 19.50 16.21
CA GLY A 105 -2.85 20.84 16.77
C GLY A 105 -2.15 21.13 18.10
N LEU A 106 -1.72 20.11 18.84
CA LEU A 106 -0.96 20.25 20.07
C LEU A 106 0.55 20.57 19.83
N PHE A 107 1.01 20.48 18.60
CA PHE A 107 2.42 20.61 18.23
C PHE A 107 2.60 21.62 17.08
N PRO A 108 2.47 22.94 17.37
CA PRO A 108 2.51 23.97 16.34
C PRO A 108 3.83 24.00 15.55
N ASP A 109 4.95 23.66 16.19
CA ASP A 109 6.30 23.73 15.61
C ASP A 109 6.63 22.57 14.67
N THR A 110 5.89 21.50 14.73
CA THR A 110 6.17 20.26 13.96
C THR A 110 5.03 19.84 13.05
N SER A 111 3.94 20.61 13.02
CA SER A 111 2.73 20.25 12.25
C SER A 111 2.59 21.01 10.92
N ILE A 112 3.43 22.01 10.67
CA ILE A 112 3.50 22.74 9.40
C ILE A 112 4.80 22.42 8.69
N GLY A 113 4.72 22.04 7.42
CA GLY A 113 5.88 21.83 6.57
C GLY A 113 5.82 22.67 5.30
N TRP A 114 6.90 23.32 4.97
CA TRP A 114 7.08 24.06 3.73
C TRP A 114 8.05 23.34 2.82
N TYR A 115 7.66 23.21 1.56
CA TYR A 115 8.46 22.62 0.50
C TYR A 115 8.65 23.63 -0.62
N ARG A 116 9.88 23.69 -1.17
CA ARG A 116 10.18 24.49 -2.36
C ARG A 116 10.91 23.62 -3.38
N LYS A 117 10.53 23.74 -4.65
CA LYS A 117 11.13 23.02 -5.77
C LYS A 117 11.47 23.99 -6.89
N HIS A 118 12.73 24.03 -7.26
CA HIS A 118 13.23 24.78 -8.40
C HIS A 118 13.32 23.90 -9.63
N PHE A 119 12.82 24.37 -10.77
CA PHE A 119 12.89 23.66 -12.04
C PHE A 119 12.81 24.63 -13.24
N THR A 120 13.29 24.17 -14.40
CA THR A 120 13.25 24.95 -15.65
C THR A 120 12.42 24.25 -16.72
N VAL A 121 11.76 25.03 -17.56
CA VAL A 121 11.02 24.57 -18.73
C VAL A 121 11.57 25.25 -19.98
N SER A 122 11.84 24.47 -21.03
CA SER A 122 12.39 24.98 -22.27
C SER A 122 11.40 25.89 -23.01
N LYS A 123 11.89 26.96 -23.63
CA LYS A 123 11.12 27.85 -24.52
C LYS A 123 10.53 27.11 -25.71
N ASN A 124 11.16 26.02 -26.15
CA ASN A 124 10.67 25.20 -27.26
C ASN A 124 9.35 24.50 -26.91
N ASP A 125 9.05 24.36 -25.62
CA ASP A 125 7.86 23.69 -25.13
C ASP A 125 6.69 24.67 -24.86
N LYS A 126 6.85 25.97 -25.18
CA LYS A 126 5.87 27.04 -24.90
C LYS A 126 4.47 26.78 -25.51
N LYS A 127 4.39 25.93 -26.52
CA LYS A 127 3.13 25.55 -27.17
C LYS A 127 2.36 24.46 -26.44
N ASP A 128 3.01 23.77 -25.51
CA ASP A 128 2.44 22.63 -24.79
C ASP A 128 1.77 23.12 -23.49
N ARG A 129 0.93 22.27 -22.95
CA ARG A 129 0.33 22.46 -21.63
C ARG A 129 1.16 21.76 -20.56
N PHE A 130 1.10 22.30 -19.36
CA PHE A 130 1.81 21.78 -18.20
C PHE A 130 0.86 21.58 -17.04
N GLU A 131 1.00 20.45 -16.39
CA GLU A 131 0.25 20.08 -15.19
C GLU A 131 1.20 19.57 -14.13
N ILE A 132 1.03 20.02 -12.89
CA ILE A 132 1.70 19.44 -11.73
C ILE A 132 0.71 18.51 -11.04
N GLN A 133 1.10 17.24 -10.88
CA GLN A 133 0.30 16.21 -10.22
C GLN A 133 1.00 15.78 -8.92
N PHE A 134 0.27 15.85 -7.81
CA PHE A 134 0.66 15.27 -6.53
C PHE A 134 -0.12 13.98 -6.32
N ASP A 135 0.55 12.86 -6.09
CA ASP A 135 -0.11 11.58 -5.84
C ASP A 135 -0.63 11.44 -4.40
N GLY A 136 -0.08 12.23 -3.46
CA GLY A 136 -0.55 12.33 -2.09
C GLY A 136 0.31 13.25 -1.23
N VAL A 137 -0.35 14.09 -0.44
CA VAL A 137 0.28 15.02 0.51
C VAL A 137 -0.55 15.01 1.78
N PHE A 138 0.00 14.63 2.90
CA PHE A 138 -0.71 14.65 4.16
C PHE A 138 -0.33 15.91 4.95
N ARG A 139 -1.24 16.88 5.13
CA ARG A 139 -2.54 17.09 4.46
C ARG A 139 -2.78 18.59 4.23
N ASN A 140 -3.96 19.02 3.84
CA ASN A 140 -4.32 20.43 3.61
C ASN A 140 -3.24 21.21 2.83
N ALA A 141 -2.77 20.61 1.72
CA ALA A 141 -1.73 21.18 0.91
C ALA A 141 -2.20 22.45 0.18
N SER A 142 -1.50 23.56 0.38
CA SER A 142 -1.67 24.79 -0.41
C SER A 142 -0.49 24.94 -1.36
N ILE A 143 -0.74 25.28 -2.62
CA ILE A 143 0.24 25.18 -3.71
C ILE A 143 0.35 26.50 -4.46
N TRP A 144 1.58 26.93 -4.73
CA TRP A 144 1.90 28.10 -5.53
C TRP A 144 2.97 27.79 -6.56
N LEU A 145 2.89 28.46 -7.71
CA LEU A 145 3.95 28.46 -8.71
C LEU A 145 4.31 29.91 -9.04
N ASN A 146 5.59 30.23 -8.95
CA ASN A 146 6.12 31.58 -9.23
C ASN A 146 5.39 32.70 -8.47
N GLY A 147 4.97 32.42 -7.24
CA GLY A 147 4.21 33.35 -6.38
C GLY A 147 2.70 33.38 -6.63
N PHE A 148 2.21 32.70 -7.66
CA PHE A 148 0.77 32.60 -7.94
C PHE A 148 0.15 31.40 -7.25
N TYR A 149 -0.97 31.60 -6.57
CA TYR A 149 -1.74 30.52 -5.95
C TYR A 149 -2.39 29.64 -7.02
N ILE A 150 -2.10 28.35 -6.96
CA ILE A 150 -2.60 27.35 -7.91
C ILE A 150 -3.81 26.62 -7.34
N GLY A 151 -3.83 26.35 -6.03
CA GLY A 151 -4.96 25.68 -5.40
C GLY A 151 -4.61 24.98 -4.11
N THR A 152 -5.62 24.26 -3.56
CA THR A 152 -5.46 23.39 -2.38
C THR A 152 -5.91 21.96 -2.67
N ASN A 153 -5.40 21.03 -1.88
CA ASN A 153 -5.94 19.69 -1.70
C ASN A 153 -6.07 19.41 -0.21
N GLN A 154 -7.29 19.20 0.26
CA GLN A 154 -7.56 18.94 1.67
C GLN A 154 -7.29 17.48 2.01
N SER A 155 -7.52 16.56 1.05
CA SER A 155 -7.28 15.14 1.26
C SER A 155 -5.80 14.84 1.54
N GLY A 156 -5.57 14.03 2.56
CA GLY A 156 -4.27 13.44 2.80
C GLY A 156 -3.93 12.30 1.83
N TYR A 157 -4.90 11.70 1.13
CA TYR A 157 -4.73 10.41 0.46
C TYR A 157 -5.00 10.42 -1.04
N VAL A 158 -5.95 11.23 -1.50
CA VAL A 158 -6.30 11.29 -2.91
C VAL A 158 -5.51 12.37 -3.60
N GLY A 159 -4.70 11.99 -4.58
CA GLY A 159 -3.88 12.89 -5.37
C GLY A 159 -4.71 13.91 -6.15
N LYS A 160 -4.08 15.02 -6.55
CA LYS A 160 -4.70 16.09 -7.32
C LYS A 160 -3.72 16.67 -8.33
N SER A 161 -4.25 17.01 -9.50
CA SER A 161 -3.53 17.67 -10.58
C SER A 161 -3.94 19.13 -10.71
N TYR A 162 -2.99 19.97 -11.15
CA TYR A 162 -3.19 21.40 -11.34
C TYR A 162 -2.59 21.83 -12.68
N ASP A 163 -3.40 22.40 -13.56
CA ASP A 163 -2.91 23.06 -14.77
C ASP A 163 -2.13 24.33 -14.38
N VAL A 164 -0.88 24.37 -14.77
CA VAL A 164 0.05 25.44 -14.43
C VAL A 164 0.58 26.18 -15.66
N THR A 165 0.02 25.90 -16.81
CA THR A 165 0.52 26.39 -18.12
C THR A 165 0.71 27.88 -18.14
N ASP A 166 -0.24 28.65 -17.63
CA ASP A 166 -0.22 30.12 -17.66
C ASP A 166 0.78 30.74 -16.65
N TYR A 167 1.31 29.94 -15.74
CA TYR A 167 2.20 30.37 -14.66
C TYR A 167 3.67 29.97 -14.86
N ILE A 168 3.98 29.24 -15.94
CA ILE A 168 5.34 28.81 -16.29
C ILE A 168 6.15 30.01 -16.84
N ASP A 169 7.31 30.24 -16.24
CA ASP A 169 8.33 31.13 -16.81
C ASP A 169 9.30 30.28 -17.65
N PHE A 170 9.23 30.43 -18.95
CA PHE A 170 10.06 29.66 -19.90
C PHE A 170 11.51 30.17 -19.88
N GLU A 171 12.47 29.24 -19.85
CA GLU A 171 13.92 29.49 -19.79
C GLU A 171 14.43 30.15 -18.50
N LYS A 172 13.56 30.37 -17.49
CA LYS A 172 13.96 30.84 -16.18
C LYS A 172 13.68 29.79 -15.13
N ASP A 173 14.11 30.07 -13.92
CA ASP A 173 13.83 29.27 -12.77
C ASP A 173 12.37 29.42 -12.36
N ASN A 174 11.66 28.30 -12.29
CA ASN A 174 10.30 28.21 -11.76
C ASN A 174 10.36 27.70 -10.34
N VAL A 175 9.65 28.34 -9.45
CA VAL A 175 9.61 27.96 -8.04
C VAL A 175 8.22 27.47 -7.66
N LEU A 176 8.11 26.17 -7.47
CA LEU A 176 6.91 25.51 -6.93
C LEU A 176 7.02 25.47 -5.41
N VAL A 177 5.99 25.98 -4.73
CA VAL A 177 5.92 26.05 -3.27
C VAL A 177 4.72 25.26 -2.79
N VAL A 178 4.90 24.44 -1.76
CA VAL A 178 3.84 23.69 -1.10
C VAL A 178 3.91 23.91 0.39
N ARG A 179 2.83 24.42 0.99
CA ARG A 179 2.63 24.45 2.44
C ARG A 179 1.72 23.29 2.81
N VAL A 180 2.18 22.43 3.69
CA VAL A 180 1.46 21.27 4.20
C VAL A 180 1.05 21.56 5.63
N ASP A 181 -0.23 21.41 5.95
CA ASP A 181 -0.79 21.68 7.25
C ASP A 181 -1.35 20.39 7.87
N ALA A 182 -0.54 19.74 8.70
CA ALA A 182 -0.87 18.50 9.39
C ALA A 182 -1.36 18.74 10.83
N THR A 183 -1.97 19.88 11.11
CA THR A 183 -2.57 20.17 12.42
C THR A 183 -3.83 19.36 12.71
N GLN A 184 -4.45 18.78 11.69
CA GLN A 184 -5.65 17.97 11.81
C GLN A 184 -5.40 16.55 11.31
N TYR A 185 -6.02 15.59 11.95
CA TYR A 185 -6.04 14.19 11.54
C TYR A 185 -7.24 13.88 10.62
N GLU A 186 -7.18 12.77 9.89
CA GLU A 186 -8.30 12.21 9.12
C GLU A 186 -8.73 10.82 9.63
N GLY A 187 -7.88 10.13 10.37
CA GLY A 187 -8.10 8.79 10.91
C GLY A 187 -7.67 8.66 12.36
N TRP A 188 -7.72 7.44 12.88
CA TRP A 188 -7.29 7.07 14.22
C TRP A 188 -6.10 6.10 14.16
N PHE A 189 -5.21 6.30 13.21
CA PHE A 189 -3.99 5.54 12.94
C PHE A 189 -2.88 6.49 12.48
N TYR A 190 -1.66 6.04 12.43
CA TYR A 190 -0.54 6.85 11.96
C TYR A 190 -0.70 7.24 10.48
N GLU A 191 -0.80 8.51 10.23
CA GLU A 191 -1.02 9.06 8.89
C GLU A 191 0.26 9.66 8.28
N GLY A 192 1.30 9.90 9.11
CA GLY A 192 2.50 10.61 8.70
C GLY A 192 2.25 12.09 8.47
N ALA A 193 3.21 12.78 7.86
CA ALA A 193 3.06 14.17 7.45
C ALA A 193 4.06 14.52 6.34
N GLY A 194 3.59 15.18 5.27
CA GLY A 194 4.46 15.65 4.19
C GLY A 194 4.00 15.27 2.79
N ILE A 195 4.88 15.51 1.83
CA ILE A 195 4.71 15.03 0.46
C ILE A 195 5.22 13.57 0.44
N TYR A 196 4.39 12.64 0.87
CA TYR A 196 4.77 11.25 1.11
C TYR A 196 4.55 10.32 -0.09
N ARG A 197 4.12 10.87 -1.22
CA ARG A 197 3.97 10.19 -2.52
C ARG A 197 4.65 11.01 -3.61
N HIS A 198 4.63 10.52 -4.85
CA HIS A 198 5.31 11.16 -5.97
C HIS A 198 4.71 12.49 -6.38
N VAL A 199 5.56 13.33 -6.99
CA VAL A 199 5.17 14.56 -7.70
C VAL A 199 5.64 14.49 -9.15
N TRP A 200 4.73 14.83 -10.06
CA TRP A 200 4.96 14.75 -11.50
C TRP A 200 4.75 16.09 -12.17
N LEU A 201 5.61 16.39 -13.16
CA LEU A 201 5.37 17.41 -14.16
C LEU A 201 4.93 16.72 -15.45
N ASN A 202 3.66 16.88 -15.80
CA ASN A 202 3.06 16.38 -17.02
C ASN A 202 3.12 17.47 -18.09
N GLN A 203 3.57 17.10 -19.29
CA GLN A 203 3.62 17.98 -20.49
C GLN A 203 2.85 17.30 -21.60
N TYR A 204 1.91 18.00 -22.22
CA TYR A 204 1.03 17.44 -23.23
C TYR A 204 0.51 18.50 -24.22
N ASN A 205 -0.10 18.04 -25.30
CA ASN A 205 -0.67 18.89 -26.34
C ASN A 205 -1.98 19.57 -25.87
N ASN A 206 -2.34 20.73 -26.43
CA ASN A 206 -3.63 21.36 -26.16
C ASN A 206 -4.84 20.48 -26.49
N LEU A 207 -4.67 19.53 -27.40
CA LEU A 207 -5.66 18.50 -27.70
C LEU A 207 -5.21 17.19 -27.06
N HIS A 208 -5.87 16.78 -25.98
CA HIS A 208 -5.41 15.69 -25.12
C HIS A 208 -6.55 14.90 -24.48
N ILE A 209 -6.23 13.81 -23.79
CA ILE A 209 -7.13 13.05 -22.95
C ILE A 209 -7.00 13.61 -21.52
N PRO A 210 -8.06 14.16 -20.91
CA PRO A 210 -7.99 14.68 -19.55
C PRO A 210 -7.82 13.55 -18.52
N PHE A 211 -7.47 13.88 -17.27
CA PHE A 211 -7.31 12.92 -16.18
C PHE A 211 -8.53 11.97 -16.08
N GLY A 212 -8.25 10.66 -16.12
CA GLY A 212 -9.27 9.61 -16.14
C GLY A 212 -10.13 9.55 -17.41
N GLY A 213 -9.78 10.27 -18.45
CA GLY A 213 -10.54 10.32 -19.72
C GLY A 213 -10.45 9.06 -20.59
N LEU A 214 -9.52 8.15 -20.30
CA LEU A 214 -9.48 6.81 -20.88
C LEU A 214 -10.08 5.78 -19.93
N PHE A 215 -11.23 5.22 -20.28
CA PHE A 215 -11.88 4.15 -19.53
C PHE A 215 -12.00 2.88 -20.37
N VAL A 216 -11.58 1.75 -19.79
CA VAL A 216 -11.54 0.46 -20.47
C VAL A 216 -12.16 -0.61 -19.60
N HIS A 217 -13.19 -1.29 -20.11
CA HIS A 217 -13.79 -2.43 -19.44
C HIS A 217 -14.17 -3.52 -20.45
N SER A 218 -14.35 -4.75 -19.99
CA SER A 218 -14.60 -5.89 -20.85
C SER A 218 -15.81 -6.69 -20.42
N ASN A 219 -16.54 -7.20 -21.42
CA ASN A 219 -17.56 -8.23 -21.26
C ASN A 219 -17.03 -9.56 -21.84
N VAL A 220 -17.06 -10.62 -21.07
CA VAL A 220 -16.54 -11.94 -21.47
C VAL A 220 -17.70 -12.87 -21.77
N ASN A 221 -17.63 -13.55 -22.92
CA ASN A 221 -18.53 -14.63 -23.28
C ASN A 221 -17.69 -15.86 -23.70
N ASN A 222 -17.69 -16.88 -22.86
CA ASN A 222 -16.81 -18.04 -22.98
C ASN A 222 -15.32 -17.63 -23.05
N LYS A 223 -14.65 -17.85 -24.19
CA LYS A 223 -13.24 -17.50 -24.42
C LYS A 223 -13.05 -16.18 -25.16
N ASN A 224 -14.12 -15.48 -25.50
CA ASN A 224 -14.06 -14.23 -26.25
C ASN A 224 -14.40 -13.05 -25.33
N ALA A 225 -13.72 -11.97 -25.53
CA ALA A 225 -13.97 -10.73 -24.79
C ALA A 225 -14.32 -9.58 -25.74
N SER A 226 -15.29 -8.81 -25.35
CA SER A 226 -15.60 -7.53 -25.97
C SER A 226 -15.08 -6.42 -25.07
N VAL A 227 -14.05 -5.72 -25.51
CA VAL A 227 -13.42 -4.63 -24.77
C VAL A 227 -14.05 -3.33 -25.25
N ASN A 228 -14.69 -2.61 -24.33
CA ASN A 228 -15.25 -1.29 -24.54
C ASN A 228 -14.22 -0.26 -24.11
N ILE A 229 -14.01 0.76 -24.93
CA ILE A 229 -13.02 1.80 -24.74
C ILE A 229 -13.73 3.14 -24.88
N GLU A 230 -13.74 3.92 -23.84
CA GLU A 230 -14.26 5.29 -23.81
C GLU A 230 -13.07 6.22 -23.72
N THR A 231 -12.93 7.10 -24.75
CA THR A 231 -11.85 8.07 -24.81
C THR A 231 -12.44 9.47 -24.85
N SER A 232 -12.28 10.19 -23.73
CA SER A 232 -12.63 11.61 -23.67
C SER A 232 -11.48 12.43 -24.24
N VAL A 233 -11.79 13.41 -25.10
CA VAL A 233 -10.83 14.33 -25.68
C VAL A 233 -11.22 15.74 -25.30
N GLU A 234 -10.26 16.51 -24.79
CA GLU A 234 -10.43 17.92 -24.42
C GLU A 234 -9.65 18.81 -25.39
N ASN A 235 -10.30 19.90 -25.85
CA ASN A 235 -9.67 20.91 -26.68
C ASN A 235 -9.35 22.16 -25.88
N LYS A 236 -8.08 22.40 -25.58
CA LYS A 236 -7.54 23.64 -24.98
C LYS A 236 -6.91 24.59 -25.99
N ASN A 237 -7.07 24.32 -27.30
CA ASN A 237 -6.68 25.31 -28.32
C ASN A 237 -7.60 26.53 -28.22
N LEU A 238 -7.09 27.68 -28.72
CA LEU A 238 -7.84 28.93 -28.82
C LEU A 238 -8.89 28.95 -29.92
N ASN A 239 -8.96 27.90 -30.74
CA ASN A 239 -9.89 27.76 -31.87
C ASN A 239 -10.57 26.38 -31.84
N PRO A 240 -11.78 26.24 -32.41
CA PRO A 240 -12.38 24.94 -32.67
C PRO A 240 -11.42 24.05 -33.47
N THR A 241 -11.35 22.77 -33.10
CA THR A 241 -10.38 21.84 -33.67
C THR A 241 -11.07 20.54 -34.07
N ASN A 242 -10.68 19.99 -35.23
CA ASN A 242 -11.10 18.68 -35.71
C ASN A 242 -9.97 17.67 -35.51
N CYS A 243 -10.32 16.50 -34.99
CA CYS A 243 -9.37 15.41 -34.79
C CYS A 243 -9.97 14.07 -35.21
N THR A 244 -9.14 13.03 -35.16
CA THR A 244 -9.59 11.64 -35.20
C THR A 244 -9.06 10.89 -33.97
N VAL A 245 -9.87 9.96 -33.46
CA VAL A 245 -9.57 9.13 -32.30
C VAL A 245 -9.65 7.67 -32.71
N TYR A 246 -8.65 6.87 -32.30
CA TYR A 246 -8.70 5.43 -32.42
C TYR A 246 -8.00 4.77 -31.25
N ALA A 247 -8.30 3.49 -31.01
CA ALA A 247 -7.67 2.70 -29.97
C ALA A 247 -7.12 1.39 -30.51
N TYR A 248 -6.13 0.83 -29.83
CA TYR A 248 -5.63 -0.52 -30.10
C TYR A 248 -5.21 -1.23 -28.82
N ILE A 249 -5.24 -2.55 -28.87
CA ILE A 249 -4.84 -3.41 -27.74
C ILE A 249 -3.59 -4.19 -28.15
N THR A 250 -2.63 -4.27 -27.25
CA THR A 250 -1.47 -5.16 -27.39
C THR A 250 -1.47 -6.25 -26.33
N ASP A 251 -0.89 -7.39 -26.67
CA ASP A 251 -0.53 -8.41 -25.71
C ASP A 251 0.70 -7.98 -24.86
N ARG A 252 1.08 -8.83 -23.92
CA ARG A 252 2.27 -8.63 -23.05
C ARG A 252 3.57 -8.38 -23.85
N ASN A 253 3.69 -8.92 -25.06
CA ASN A 253 4.88 -8.83 -25.90
C ASN A 253 4.85 -7.62 -26.84
N GLY A 254 3.81 -6.79 -26.78
CA GLY A 254 3.64 -5.61 -27.62
C GLY A 254 2.99 -5.87 -28.98
N LYS A 255 2.56 -7.11 -29.28
CA LYS A 255 1.84 -7.44 -30.51
C LYS A 255 0.44 -6.88 -30.46
N ILE A 256 0.05 -6.09 -31.49
CA ILE A 256 -1.31 -5.61 -31.64
C ILE A 256 -2.25 -6.80 -31.92
N ILE A 257 -3.26 -6.94 -31.07
CA ILE A 257 -4.28 -7.99 -31.15
C ILE A 257 -5.65 -7.49 -31.59
N GLY A 258 -5.82 -6.17 -31.65
CA GLY A 258 -7.03 -5.52 -32.14
C GLY A 258 -6.86 -4.02 -32.23
N LYS A 259 -7.57 -3.41 -33.16
CA LYS A 259 -7.55 -1.97 -33.42
C LYS A 259 -8.93 -1.50 -33.87
N THR A 260 -9.35 -0.30 -33.45
CA THR A 260 -10.59 0.34 -33.93
C THR A 260 -10.35 1.12 -35.23
N ASN A 261 -11.43 1.49 -35.90
CA ASN A 261 -11.37 2.52 -36.92
C ASN A 261 -11.10 3.89 -36.29
N GLU A 262 -10.62 4.83 -37.14
CA GLU A 262 -10.49 6.24 -36.75
C GLU A 262 -11.86 6.89 -36.78
N GLU A 263 -12.28 7.50 -35.67
CA GLU A 263 -13.52 8.26 -35.57
C GLU A 263 -13.23 9.75 -35.56
N LYS A 264 -13.99 10.51 -36.33
CA LYS A 264 -13.85 11.97 -36.44
C LYS A 264 -14.57 12.64 -35.31
N LEU A 265 -13.93 13.66 -34.71
CA LEU A 265 -14.44 14.47 -33.64
C LEU A 265 -14.14 15.95 -33.88
N GLY A 266 -15.16 16.78 -33.82
CA GLY A 266 -15.01 18.23 -33.81
C GLY A 266 -15.29 18.76 -32.40
N LEU A 267 -14.43 19.65 -31.92
CA LEU A 267 -14.51 20.20 -30.58
C LEU A 267 -14.40 21.72 -30.61
N ASN A 268 -15.30 22.41 -29.94
CA ASN A 268 -15.19 23.82 -29.64
C ASN A 268 -14.05 24.10 -28.65
N VAL A 269 -13.74 25.36 -28.44
CA VAL A 269 -12.77 25.80 -27.40
C VAL A 269 -13.28 25.38 -26.02
N ASN A 270 -12.42 24.77 -25.21
CA ASN A 270 -12.70 24.22 -23.87
C ASN A 270 -13.80 23.14 -23.84
N GLU A 271 -14.11 22.51 -24.98
CA GLU A 271 -15.06 21.41 -25.02
C GLU A 271 -14.35 20.08 -24.77
N THR A 272 -15.03 19.21 -24.04
CA THR A 272 -14.66 17.79 -23.86
C THR A 272 -15.76 16.92 -24.44
N ALA A 273 -15.38 15.97 -25.31
CA ALA A 273 -16.32 14.97 -25.84
C ALA A 273 -15.73 13.56 -25.78
N THR A 274 -16.58 12.57 -25.65
CA THR A 274 -16.20 11.17 -25.48
C THR A 274 -16.54 10.34 -26.71
N VAL A 275 -15.52 9.64 -27.23
CA VAL A 275 -15.66 8.61 -28.27
C VAL A 275 -15.75 7.24 -27.61
N LYS A 276 -16.77 6.44 -28.00
CA LYS A 276 -16.98 5.08 -27.50
C LYS A 276 -16.66 4.07 -28.59
N GLN A 277 -15.68 3.24 -28.35
CA GLN A 277 -15.18 2.24 -29.30
C GLN A 277 -15.17 0.84 -28.71
N LYS A 278 -15.06 -0.17 -29.58
CA LYS A 278 -15.11 -1.58 -29.17
C LYS A 278 -14.12 -2.40 -29.97
N ILE A 279 -13.41 -3.29 -29.25
CA ILE A 279 -12.50 -4.27 -29.84
C ILE A 279 -12.89 -5.66 -29.34
N ASN A 280 -13.04 -6.61 -30.26
CA ASN A 280 -13.26 -8.00 -29.90
C ASN A 280 -11.93 -8.74 -29.84
N VAL A 281 -11.67 -9.39 -28.70
CA VAL A 281 -10.49 -10.20 -28.44
C VAL A 281 -10.91 -11.68 -28.43
N SER A 282 -10.50 -12.42 -29.45
CA SER A 282 -10.76 -13.86 -29.54
C SER A 282 -9.77 -14.63 -28.66
N ASN A 283 -10.22 -15.69 -28.00
CA ASN A 283 -9.41 -16.52 -27.10
C ASN A 283 -8.65 -15.67 -26.06
N ALA A 284 -9.35 -14.72 -25.43
CA ALA A 284 -8.79 -13.83 -24.43
C ALA A 284 -8.20 -14.62 -23.25
N ARG A 285 -6.95 -14.32 -22.89
CA ARG A 285 -6.34 -14.79 -21.65
C ARG A 285 -6.85 -13.93 -20.51
N LEU A 286 -7.53 -14.57 -19.57
CA LEU A 286 -8.18 -13.86 -18.47
C LEU A 286 -7.16 -13.56 -17.37
N TRP A 287 -7.34 -12.41 -16.73
CA TRP A 287 -6.63 -12.06 -15.51
C TRP A 287 -7.25 -12.86 -14.34
N SER A 288 -6.41 -13.51 -13.56
CA SER A 288 -6.81 -14.18 -12.30
C SER A 288 -5.74 -14.01 -11.23
N ILE A 289 -6.01 -14.51 -10.05
CA ILE A 289 -5.08 -14.49 -8.91
C ILE A 289 -3.82 -15.32 -9.21
N GLU A 290 -4.00 -16.45 -9.90
CA GLU A 290 -2.94 -17.39 -10.25
C GLU A 290 -2.22 -17.02 -11.56
N ASP A 291 -2.93 -16.38 -12.49
CA ASP A 291 -2.41 -15.92 -13.77
C ASP A 291 -2.81 -14.46 -14.03
N PRO A 292 -2.10 -13.50 -13.45
CA PRO A 292 -2.43 -12.07 -13.57
C PRO A 292 -1.98 -11.51 -14.92
N TYR A 293 -2.63 -11.98 -16.00
CA TYR A 293 -2.28 -11.57 -17.34
C TYR A 293 -2.81 -10.18 -17.70
N LEU A 294 -1.92 -9.31 -18.13
CA LEU A 294 -2.23 -7.92 -18.48
C LEU A 294 -2.00 -7.67 -19.96
N TYR A 295 -2.99 -7.07 -20.60
CA TYR A 295 -2.90 -6.40 -21.88
C TYR A 295 -2.59 -4.91 -21.68
N LYS A 296 -2.24 -4.21 -22.75
CA LYS A 296 -2.13 -2.75 -22.79
C LYS A 296 -3.12 -2.21 -23.80
N VAL A 297 -3.84 -1.17 -23.44
CA VAL A 297 -4.74 -0.43 -24.32
C VAL A 297 -4.17 0.95 -24.55
N TYR A 298 -4.15 1.36 -25.80
CA TYR A 298 -3.69 2.67 -26.23
C TYR A 298 -4.84 3.41 -26.89
N ALA A 299 -5.07 4.65 -26.46
CA ALA A 299 -5.92 5.61 -27.17
C ALA A 299 -5.05 6.67 -27.83
N VAL A 300 -5.32 6.99 -29.08
CA VAL A 300 -4.51 7.87 -29.92
C VAL A 300 -5.38 8.95 -30.51
N ILE A 301 -4.95 10.21 -30.39
CA ILE A 301 -5.56 11.37 -31.02
C ILE A 301 -4.66 11.83 -32.17
N LYS A 302 -5.27 12.06 -33.35
CA LYS A 302 -4.60 12.66 -34.48
C LYS A 302 -5.25 13.97 -34.86
N GLU A 303 -4.44 14.95 -35.19
CA GLU A 303 -4.84 16.19 -35.78
C GLU A 303 -4.17 16.32 -37.18
N ASN A 304 -4.94 16.65 -38.21
CA ASN A 304 -4.44 16.74 -39.61
C ASN A 304 -3.66 15.48 -40.03
N GLY A 305 -4.11 14.29 -39.61
CA GLY A 305 -3.50 12.99 -39.91
C GLY A 305 -2.23 12.65 -39.11
N LYS A 306 -1.73 13.57 -38.28
CA LYS A 306 -0.56 13.36 -37.42
C LYS A 306 -0.99 13.04 -36.00
N GLU A 307 -0.33 12.09 -35.37
CA GLU A 307 -0.50 11.81 -33.95
C GLU A 307 -0.04 12.99 -33.08
N VAL A 308 -0.94 13.50 -32.23
CA VAL A 308 -0.67 14.63 -31.34
C VAL A 308 -0.73 14.23 -29.86
N TYR A 309 -1.40 13.11 -29.55
CA TYR A 309 -1.50 12.61 -28.18
C TYR A 309 -1.71 11.10 -28.16
N ARG A 310 -1.12 10.43 -27.18
CA ARG A 310 -1.32 9.01 -26.91
C ARG A 310 -1.34 8.76 -25.42
N GLU A 311 -2.35 8.03 -24.98
CA GLU A 311 -2.42 7.52 -23.60
C GLU A 311 -2.43 6.00 -23.58
N GLN A 312 -1.85 5.42 -22.53
CA GLN A 312 -1.81 3.98 -22.31
C GLN A 312 -2.42 3.63 -20.95
N THR A 313 -3.24 2.59 -20.92
CA THR A 313 -3.68 1.96 -19.68
C THR A 313 -3.49 0.45 -19.69
N ARG A 314 -3.52 -0.18 -18.52
CA ARG A 314 -3.52 -1.63 -18.35
C ARG A 314 -4.93 -2.18 -18.57
N LEU A 315 -5.03 -3.43 -18.98
CA LEU A 315 -6.29 -4.15 -19.08
C LEU A 315 -6.09 -5.61 -18.63
N GLY A 316 -6.76 -6.00 -17.56
CA GLY A 316 -6.96 -7.39 -17.19
C GLY A 316 -8.39 -7.80 -17.53
N ILE A 317 -8.55 -8.67 -18.53
CA ILE A 317 -9.86 -9.18 -18.93
C ILE A 317 -10.34 -10.18 -17.91
N ARG A 318 -11.49 -9.95 -17.27
CA ARG A 318 -12.04 -10.81 -16.23
C ARG A 318 -13.54 -10.63 -16.04
N THR A 319 -14.16 -11.54 -15.33
CA THR A 319 -15.54 -11.41 -14.84
C THR A 319 -15.59 -11.52 -13.33
N ILE A 320 -16.47 -10.74 -12.70
CA ILE A 320 -16.72 -10.72 -11.26
C ILE A 320 -18.21 -10.94 -11.03
N LYS A 321 -18.55 -11.79 -10.07
CA LYS A 321 -19.93 -11.97 -9.63
C LYS A 321 -19.98 -12.16 -8.12
N PHE A 322 -20.83 -11.37 -7.46
CA PHE A 322 -21.27 -11.59 -6.08
C PHE A 322 -22.61 -12.33 -6.13
N ASP A 323 -22.68 -13.51 -5.51
CA ASP A 323 -23.89 -14.30 -5.42
C ASP A 323 -24.27 -14.48 -3.94
N ALA A 324 -25.46 -14.04 -3.57
CA ALA A 324 -25.89 -14.03 -2.18
C ALA A 324 -25.95 -15.43 -1.54
N LYS A 325 -26.10 -16.49 -2.35
CA LYS A 325 -26.24 -17.87 -1.86
C LYS A 325 -25.00 -18.73 -2.07
N LYS A 326 -24.18 -18.39 -3.08
CA LYS A 326 -23.07 -19.22 -3.54
C LYS A 326 -21.69 -18.56 -3.40
N GLY A 327 -21.63 -17.33 -2.87
CA GLY A 327 -20.38 -16.66 -2.63
C GLY A 327 -19.86 -15.84 -3.82
N PHE A 328 -18.56 -15.57 -3.83
CA PHE A 328 -17.87 -14.76 -4.83
C PHE A 328 -17.31 -15.63 -5.96
N PHE A 329 -17.41 -15.12 -7.19
CA PHE A 329 -16.88 -15.79 -8.38
C PHE A 329 -15.97 -14.85 -9.18
N LEU A 330 -14.77 -15.33 -9.48
CA LEU A 330 -13.85 -14.75 -10.43
C LEU A 330 -13.75 -15.64 -11.67
N ASN A 331 -14.05 -15.10 -12.85
CA ASN A 331 -14.06 -15.86 -14.11
C ASN A 331 -14.97 -17.12 -14.09
N GLY A 332 -16.09 -17.03 -13.37
CA GLY A 332 -17.02 -18.14 -13.20
C GLY A 332 -16.57 -19.21 -12.21
N LYS A 333 -15.35 -19.12 -11.65
CA LYS A 333 -14.84 -20.03 -10.61
C LYS A 333 -15.16 -19.47 -9.24
N HIS A 334 -15.74 -20.28 -8.35
CA HIS A 334 -15.96 -19.92 -6.96
C HIS A 334 -14.64 -19.61 -6.25
N LEU A 335 -14.59 -18.52 -5.52
CA LEU A 335 -13.42 -18.06 -4.80
C LEU A 335 -13.81 -17.52 -3.43
N LYS A 336 -13.23 -18.06 -2.37
CA LYS A 336 -13.33 -17.49 -1.03
C LYS A 336 -12.34 -16.34 -0.89
N ILE A 337 -12.80 -15.15 -0.47
CA ILE A 337 -11.94 -14.02 -0.17
C ILE A 337 -11.14 -14.32 1.10
N LYS A 338 -9.85 -14.34 0.98
CA LYS A 338 -8.83 -14.55 2.01
C LYS A 338 -8.00 -13.27 2.07
N GLY A 339 -8.60 -12.21 2.61
CA GLY A 339 -8.07 -10.86 2.53
C GLY A 339 -7.44 -10.37 3.82
N THR A 340 -6.71 -9.28 3.72
CA THR A 340 -6.16 -8.53 4.85
C THR A 340 -6.45 -7.04 4.72
N ASN A 341 -6.78 -6.39 5.83
CA ASN A 341 -6.76 -4.95 5.98
C ASN A 341 -5.32 -4.48 6.17
N ASN A 342 -4.94 -3.34 5.63
CA ASN A 342 -3.59 -2.85 5.77
C ASN A 342 -3.52 -1.32 5.74
N HIS A 343 -2.83 -0.76 6.72
CA HIS A 343 -2.38 0.63 6.68
C HIS A 343 -1.14 0.77 5.78
N GLN A 344 -0.80 2.01 5.42
CA GLN A 344 0.21 2.28 4.41
C GLN A 344 1.64 2.44 4.93
N ASP A 345 1.84 2.44 6.26
CA ASP A 345 3.16 2.60 6.87
C ASP A 345 4.00 1.33 6.84
N HIS A 346 5.30 1.50 7.01
CA HIS A 346 6.27 0.41 7.19
C HIS A 346 7.36 0.85 8.17
N ALA A 347 7.91 -0.11 8.91
CA ALA A 347 8.95 0.15 9.90
C ALA A 347 10.09 0.99 9.32
N GLY A 348 10.54 1.99 10.06
CA GLY A 348 11.69 2.83 9.72
C GLY A 348 11.43 3.94 8.72
N ILE A 349 10.37 3.89 7.91
CA ILE A 349 10.11 4.86 6.83
C ILE A 349 8.74 5.53 6.89
N GLY A 350 7.91 5.17 7.89
CA GLY A 350 6.57 5.71 8.03
C GLY A 350 5.72 5.45 6.79
N THR A 351 5.06 6.49 6.28
CA THR A 351 4.21 6.41 5.08
C THR A 351 4.94 6.71 3.77
N ALA A 352 6.19 7.17 3.84
CA ALA A 352 7.02 7.53 2.67
C ALA A 352 7.68 6.30 2.03
N LEU A 353 6.89 5.37 1.52
CA LEU A 353 7.38 4.10 0.98
C LEU A 353 7.91 4.25 -0.45
N PRO A 354 9.16 3.82 -0.74
CA PRO A 354 9.59 3.56 -2.11
C PRO A 354 8.70 2.50 -2.80
N ASP A 355 8.59 2.56 -4.13
CA ASP A 355 7.74 1.66 -4.93
C ASP A 355 8.00 0.18 -4.66
N TYR A 356 9.28 -0.19 -4.51
CA TYR A 356 9.63 -1.57 -4.20
C TYR A 356 9.05 -2.05 -2.86
N VAL A 357 8.97 -1.18 -1.84
CA VAL A 357 8.42 -1.57 -0.54
C VAL A 357 6.92 -1.83 -0.64
N GLN A 358 6.19 -1.11 -1.51
CA GLN A 358 4.79 -1.42 -1.85
C GLN A 358 4.68 -2.83 -2.44
N TYR A 359 5.52 -3.16 -3.42
CA TYR A 359 5.58 -4.48 -4.03
C TYR A 359 5.96 -5.58 -3.02
N TYR A 360 6.96 -5.34 -2.16
CA TYR A 360 7.41 -6.25 -1.10
C TYR A 360 6.26 -6.61 -0.15
N ARG A 361 5.49 -5.63 0.31
CA ARG A 361 4.34 -5.86 1.20
C ARG A 361 3.28 -6.74 0.55
N ILE A 362 2.89 -6.46 -0.71
CA ILE A 362 1.93 -7.31 -1.43
C ILE A 362 2.47 -8.72 -1.63
N LYS A 363 3.76 -8.88 -1.93
CA LYS A 363 4.41 -10.19 -2.05
C LYS A 363 4.32 -10.98 -0.74
N LYS A 364 4.60 -10.35 0.41
CA LYS A 364 4.47 -10.99 1.74
C LYS A 364 3.04 -11.48 2.02
N LEU A 365 2.03 -10.71 1.66
CA LEU A 365 0.64 -11.14 1.77
C LEU A 365 0.32 -12.31 0.82
N LYS A 366 0.89 -12.34 -0.38
CA LYS A 366 0.74 -13.48 -1.30
C LYS A 366 1.38 -14.77 -0.73
N GLU A 367 2.55 -14.67 -0.10
CA GLU A 367 3.24 -15.78 0.54
C GLU A 367 2.45 -16.39 1.71
N LEU A 368 1.65 -15.57 2.39
CA LEU A 368 0.67 -16.01 3.38
C LEU A 368 -0.49 -16.84 2.77
N GLY A 369 -0.78 -16.67 1.49
CA GLY A 369 -1.98 -17.19 0.82
C GLY A 369 -3.12 -16.19 0.73
N SER A 370 -2.90 -14.93 1.08
CA SER A 370 -3.88 -13.87 0.85
C SER A 370 -4.13 -13.66 -0.64
N ASN A 371 -5.41 -13.48 -1.00
CA ASN A 371 -5.85 -13.22 -2.36
C ASN A 371 -6.54 -11.87 -2.53
N ALA A 372 -6.72 -11.13 -1.42
CA ALA A 372 -7.35 -9.83 -1.43
C ALA A 372 -6.72 -8.87 -0.41
N TYR A 373 -6.68 -7.59 -0.77
CA TYR A 373 -6.17 -6.45 0.00
C TYR A 373 -7.31 -5.44 0.18
N ARG A 374 -7.57 -5.00 1.39
CA ARG A 374 -8.40 -3.83 1.65
C ARG A 374 -7.50 -2.66 2.04
N ALA A 375 -7.66 -1.56 1.33
CA ALA A 375 -6.98 -0.31 1.63
C ALA A 375 -7.71 0.40 2.76
N SER A 376 -7.36 0.10 3.98
CA SER A 376 -7.98 0.68 5.17
C SER A 376 -7.15 1.85 5.70
N HIS A 377 -7.74 3.04 5.92
CA HIS A 377 -9.08 3.44 5.45
C HIS A 377 -8.91 4.63 4.52
N HIS A 378 -8.38 4.43 3.34
CA HIS A 378 -8.04 5.52 2.41
C HIS A 378 -7.65 4.98 1.04
N ALA A 379 -7.61 5.88 0.05
CA ALA A 379 -7.07 5.60 -1.28
C ALA A 379 -5.60 5.13 -1.22
N PRO A 380 -5.26 3.94 -1.73
CA PRO A 380 -3.88 3.45 -1.77
C PRO A 380 -3.05 4.20 -2.80
N THR A 381 -1.73 3.96 -2.82
CA THR A 381 -0.85 4.47 -3.88
C THR A 381 -1.14 3.77 -5.21
N SER A 382 -0.89 4.45 -6.33
CA SER A 382 -0.97 3.83 -7.66
C SER A 382 -0.01 2.64 -7.79
N GLU A 383 1.16 2.72 -7.17
CA GLU A 383 2.21 1.69 -7.22
C GLU A 383 1.77 0.42 -6.49
N LEU A 384 1.07 0.55 -5.36
CA LEU A 384 0.46 -0.59 -4.66
C LEU A 384 -0.57 -1.31 -5.55
N ILE A 385 -1.47 -0.56 -6.19
CA ILE A 385 -2.47 -1.18 -7.09
C ILE A 385 -1.80 -1.83 -8.30
N LYS A 386 -0.75 -1.21 -8.86
CA LYS A 386 0.07 -1.81 -9.93
C LYS A 386 0.75 -3.11 -9.48
N ALA A 387 1.20 -3.19 -8.22
CA ALA A 387 1.71 -4.43 -7.64
C ALA A 387 0.61 -5.48 -7.53
N CYS A 388 -0.58 -5.11 -7.05
CA CYS A 388 -1.74 -5.99 -6.98
C CYS A 388 -2.16 -6.52 -8.36
N ASP A 389 -2.21 -5.67 -9.38
CA ASP A 389 -2.47 -6.07 -10.78
C ASP A 389 -1.49 -7.13 -11.26
N SER A 390 -0.20 -6.94 -10.95
CA SER A 390 0.90 -7.75 -11.48
C SER A 390 1.09 -9.07 -10.72
N LEU A 391 0.77 -9.07 -9.42
CA LEU A 391 0.91 -10.24 -8.53
C LEU A 391 -0.38 -11.05 -8.38
N GLY A 392 -1.51 -10.56 -8.91
CA GLY A 392 -2.80 -11.25 -8.77
C GLY A 392 -3.37 -11.13 -7.36
N MET A 393 -3.58 -9.90 -6.88
CA MET A 393 -4.22 -9.58 -5.61
C MET A 393 -5.48 -8.76 -5.89
N LEU A 394 -6.64 -9.19 -5.40
CA LEU A 394 -7.86 -8.39 -5.47
C LEU A 394 -7.76 -7.19 -4.54
N VAL A 395 -8.36 -6.06 -4.90
CA VAL A 395 -8.35 -4.84 -4.09
C VAL A 395 -9.77 -4.38 -3.81
N LEU A 396 -10.11 -4.25 -2.54
CA LEU A 396 -11.22 -3.44 -2.06
C LEU A 396 -10.67 -2.04 -1.85
N ASP A 397 -11.03 -1.12 -2.73
CA ASP A 397 -10.53 0.25 -2.78
C ASP A 397 -11.48 1.18 -2.07
N GLU A 398 -10.98 1.97 -1.11
CA GLU A 398 -11.82 2.62 -0.12
C GLU A 398 -11.70 4.14 -0.12
N GLN A 399 -12.84 4.81 -0.13
CA GLN A 399 -12.96 6.23 0.20
C GLN A 399 -12.81 6.43 1.72
N ARG A 400 -12.15 7.53 2.12
CA ARG A 400 -11.88 7.79 3.54
C ARG A 400 -13.12 7.89 4.42
N LEU A 401 -14.15 8.59 3.99
CA LEU A 401 -15.36 8.83 4.79
C LEU A 401 -16.65 8.63 3.99
N LEU A 402 -17.71 8.20 4.66
CA LEU A 402 -19.09 8.20 4.16
C LEU A 402 -19.60 9.65 4.14
N ASN A 403 -19.22 10.41 3.13
CA ASN A 403 -19.57 11.82 3.02
C ASN A 403 -19.83 12.22 1.57
N SER A 404 -20.94 12.90 1.32
CA SER A 404 -21.35 13.39 -0.01
C SER A 404 -21.25 14.92 -0.17
N SER A 405 -20.48 15.60 0.70
CA SER A 405 -20.15 17.01 0.48
C SER A 405 -19.29 17.18 -0.79
N PRO A 406 -19.28 18.37 -1.40
CA PRO A 406 -18.56 18.61 -2.66
C PRO A 406 -17.10 18.15 -2.63
N GLU A 407 -16.41 18.35 -1.50
CA GLU A 407 -15.02 17.93 -1.31
C GLU A 407 -14.86 16.41 -1.38
N TYR A 408 -15.64 15.65 -0.60
CA TYR A 408 -15.54 14.20 -0.56
C TYR A 408 -16.10 13.54 -1.83
N VAL A 409 -17.07 14.16 -2.49
CA VAL A 409 -17.51 13.77 -3.84
C VAL A 409 -16.37 13.94 -4.86
N ASP A 410 -15.63 15.05 -4.81
CA ASP A 410 -14.47 15.28 -5.68
C ASP A 410 -13.36 14.22 -5.41
N GLN A 411 -13.08 13.93 -4.14
CA GLN A 411 -12.12 12.89 -3.75
C GLN A 411 -12.56 11.52 -4.29
N PHE A 412 -13.83 11.14 -4.12
CA PHE A 412 -14.35 9.85 -4.58
C PHE A 412 -14.34 9.72 -6.11
N LYS A 413 -14.68 10.80 -6.82
CA LYS A 413 -14.58 10.83 -8.29
C LYS A 413 -13.14 10.64 -8.74
N ARG A 414 -12.19 11.37 -8.14
CA ARG A 414 -10.77 11.25 -8.48
C ARG A 414 -10.23 9.84 -8.19
N LEU A 415 -10.63 9.22 -7.08
CA LEU A 415 -10.29 7.84 -6.74
C LEU A 415 -10.76 6.88 -7.83
N ILE A 416 -12.06 6.91 -8.17
CA ILE A 416 -12.63 6.02 -9.20
C ILE A 416 -11.97 6.26 -10.55
N LEU A 417 -11.83 7.51 -10.99
CA LEU A 417 -11.22 7.86 -12.28
C LEU A 417 -9.78 7.40 -12.40
N ARG A 418 -9.02 7.44 -11.28
CA ARG A 418 -7.65 6.94 -11.22
C ARG A 418 -7.59 5.42 -11.36
N ASP A 419 -8.47 4.69 -10.65
CA ASP A 419 -8.27 3.28 -10.38
C ASP A 419 -9.21 2.34 -11.15
N ARG A 420 -10.25 2.85 -11.84
CA ARG A 420 -11.26 2.05 -12.56
C ARG A 420 -10.70 1.17 -13.69
N ASN A 421 -9.51 1.44 -14.20
CA ASN A 421 -8.85 0.60 -15.21
C ASN A 421 -8.04 -0.56 -14.62
N HIS A 422 -7.83 -0.58 -13.29
CA HIS A 422 -7.05 -1.62 -12.63
C HIS A 422 -7.88 -2.91 -12.45
N PRO A 423 -7.44 -4.06 -12.99
CA PRO A 423 -8.20 -5.32 -12.87
C PRO A 423 -8.20 -5.86 -11.44
N SER A 424 -7.24 -5.52 -10.61
CA SER A 424 -7.20 -5.91 -9.20
C SER A 424 -8.34 -5.31 -8.40
N VAL A 425 -8.76 -4.08 -8.67
CA VAL A 425 -9.90 -3.45 -7.99
C VAL A 425 -11.17 -4.23 -8.35
N PHE A 426 -11.80 -4.88 -7.36
CA PHE A 426 -12.98 -5.71 -7.58
C PHE A 426 -14.24 -5.18 -6.90
N LEU A 427 -14.07 -4.32 -5.90
CA LEU A 427 -15.13 -3.76 -5.09
C LEU A 427 -14.73 -2.37 -4.62
N TRP A 428 -15.64 -1.40 -4.66
CA TRP A 428 -15.45 -0.07 -4.08
C TRP A 428 -16.02 -0.02 -2.67
N SER A 429 -15.35 0.63 -1.73
CA SER A 429 -15.89 0.92 -0.40
C SER A 429 -16.19 2.41 -0.28
N ILE A 430 -17.40 2.73 0.19
CA ILE A 430 -17.88 4.12 0.30
C ILE A 430 -17.69 4.72 1.70
N GLY A 431 -17.01 4.01 2.61
CA GLY A 431 -16.70 4.48 3.97
C GLY A 431 -16.55 3.35 4.97
N ASN A 432 -16.23 3.71 6.22
CA ASN A 432 -15.93 2.78 7.32
C ASN A 432 -16.42 3.30 8.66
N GLU A 433 -17.36 2.58 9.28
CA GLU A 433 -17.75 2.72 10.69
C GLU A 433 -18.16 4.15 11.13
N GLU A 434 -18.77 4.93 10.28
CA GLU A 434 -19.28 6.24 10.67
C GLU A 434 -20.48 6.08 11.61
N GLY A 435 -20.24 5.75 12.87
CA GLY A 435 -21.20 5.30 13.88
C GLY A 435 -22.40 6.24 14.06
N TRP A 436 -22.21 7.55 13.88
CA TRP A 436 -23.24 8.56 14.01
C TRP A 436 -24.31 8.54 12.90
N ILE A 437 -23.94 8.05 11.70
CA ILE A 437 -24.82 8.14 10.53
C ILE A 437 -25.11 6.78 9.88
N GLN A 438 -24.29 5.76 10.06
CA GLN A 438 -24.46 4.48 9.35
C GLN A 438 -25.82 3.82 9.55
N LYS A 439 -26.49 4.05 10.70
CA LYS A 439 -27.78 3.43 11.09
C LYS A 439 -29.01 4.27 10.77
N ASN A 440 -28.87 5.44 10.19
CA ASN A 440 -29.97 6.40 10.02
C ASN A 440 -30.16 6.87 8.57
N ASP A 441 -31.21 7.68 8.36
CA ASP A 441 -31.54 8.20 7.04
C ASP A 441 -30.51 9.13 6.43
N PHE A 442 -29.65 9.78 7.22
CA PHE A 442 -28.55 10.59 6.67
C PHE A 442 -27.54 9.68 5.96
N GLY A 443 -27.07 8.64 6.64
CA GLY A 443 -26.15 7.67 6.04
C GLY A 443 -26.75 6.97 4.82
N LYS A 444 -28.05 6.61 4.87
CA LYS A 444 -28.76 6.03 3.72
C LYS A 444 -28.72 6.97 2.50
N ARG A 445 -29.08 8.25 2.66
CA ARG A 445 -29.08 9.23 1.56
C ARG A 445 -27.66 9.51 1.02
N ILE A 446 -26.68 9.64 1.91
CA ILE A 446 -25.27 9.81 1.52
C ILE A 446 -24.79 8.61 0.71
N ALA A 447 -25.07 7.39 1.19
CA ALA A 447 -24.73 6.15 0.48
C ALA A 447 -25.38 6.10 -0.91
N GLN A 448 -26.68 6.43 -1.03
CA GLN A 448 -27.38 6.50 -2.32
C GLN A 448 -26.68 7.45 -3.30
N SER A 449 -26.25 8.62 -2.83
CA SER A 449 -25.53 9.61 -3.66
C SER A 449 -24.18 9.08 -4.14
N LEU A 450 -23.40 8.48 -3.25
CA LEU A 450 -22.10 7.89 -3.60
C LEU A 450 -22.23 6.68 -4.54
N LEU A 451 -23.23 5.81 -4.32
CA LEU A 451 -23.53 4.68 -5.18
C LEU A 451 -23.94 5.13 -6.60
N ALA A 452 -24.68 6.22 -6.73
CA ALA A 452 -25.05 6.80 -8.02
C ALA A 452 -23.80 7.29 -8.78
N ILE A 453 -22.90 7.99 -8.10
CA ILE A 453 -21.61 8.46 -8.65
C ILE A 453 -20.74 7.26 -9.07
N GLN A 454 -20.62 6.26 -8.23
CA GLN A 454 -19.84 5.06 -8.55
C GLN A 454 -20.40 4.37 -9.80
N LYS A 455 -21.70 4.17 -9.88
CA LYS A 455 -22.35 3.53 -11.02
C LYS A 455 -22.19 4.32 -12.33
N GLU A 456 -22.19 5.64 -12.25
CA GLU A 456 -21.97 6.53 -13.40
C GLU A 456 -20.51 6.40 -13.90
N LEU A 457 -19.54 6.46 -12.99
CA LEU A 457 -18.12 6.47 -13.35
C LEU A 457 -17.53 5.09 -13.63
N ASP A 458 -18.04 4.05 -12.97
CA ASP A 458 -17.64 2.65 -13.16
C ASP A 458 -18.82 1.69 -13.05
N PRO A 459 -19.59 1.49 -14.12
CA PRO A 459 -20.72 0.54 -14.12
C PRO A 459 -20.27 -0.94 -14.11
N SER A 460 -18.99 -1.21 -14.24
CA SER A 460 -18.45 -2.58 -14.31
C SER A 460 -18.28 -3.26 -12.96
N ARG A 461 -18.34 -2.49 -11.87
CA ARG A 461 -18.18 -2.94 -10.47
C ARG A 461 -19.36 -2.49 -9.62
N THR A 462 -19.37 -3.01 -8.39
CA THR A 462 -20.33 -2.62 -7.35
C THR A 462 -19.60 -2.08 -6.12
N SER A 463 -20.37 -1.70 -5.08
CA SER A 463 -19.83 -1.12 -3.85
C SER A 463 -20.27 -1.87 -2.61
N THR A 464 -19.45 -1.71 -1.56
CA THR A 464 -19.73 -2.07 -0.17
C THR A 464 -19.56 -0.85 0.75
N TYR A 465 -19.96 -1.03 1.98
CA TYR A 465 -19.66 -0.16 3.11
C TYR A 465 -19.23 -1.04 4.29
N ALA A 466 -18.15 -0.70 4.95
CA ALA A 466 -17.64 -1.45 6.10
C ALA A 466 -18.40 -1.04 7.37
N ALA A 467 -19.42 -1.80 7.75
CA ALA A 467 -20.36 -1.44 8.81
C ALA A 467 -20.10 -2.21 10.10
N ASP A 468 -19.88 -1.50 11.21
CA ASP A 468 -19.95 -2.06 12.57
C ASP A 468 -21.43 -2.17 13.04
N MET A 469 -22.16 -3.05 12.37
CA MET A 469 -23.57 -3.34 12.65
C MET A 469 -23.77 -4.85 12.65
N ALA A 470 -24.58 -5.36 13.57
CA ALA A 470 -24.94 -6.78 13.63
C ALA A 470 -26.07 -7.12 12.63
N ASN A 471 -27.27 -7.34 13.14
CA ASN A 471 -28.43 -7.73 12.33
C ASN A 471 -29.24 -6.56 11.79
N GLU A 472 -28.85 -5.34 12.11
CA GLU A 472 -29.65 -4.16 11.72
C GLU A 472 -29.64 -3.97 10.21
N TYR A 473 -30.87 -3.91 9.66
CA TYR A 473 -31.14 -3.60 8.25
C TYR A 473 -31.75 -2.21 8.13
N ASN A 474 -30.96 -1.20 8.47
CA ASN A 474 -31.36 0.20 8.39
C ASN A 474 -30.19 1.06 7.89
N GLY A 475 -30.45 2.30 7.59
CA GLY A 475 -29.45 3.25 7.14
C GLY A 475 -28.72 2.78 5.88
N VAL A 476 -27.40 2.71 5.92
CA VAL A 476 -26.55 2.29 4.78
C VAL A 476 -26.88 0.87 4.32
N ASN A 477 -27.19 -0.05 5.24
CA ASN A 477 -27.43 -1.47 4.91
C ASN A 477 -28.65 -1.71 4.02
N GLU A 478 -29.62 -0.81 4.01
CA GLU A 478 -30.79 -0.92 3.14
C GLU A 478 -30.48 -0.69 1.66
N VAL A 479 -29.38 0.01 1.34
CA VAL A 479 -29.10 0.46 -0.02
C VAL A 479 -27.79 -0.09 -0.57
N ILE A 480 -26.89 -0.58 0.30
CA ILE A 480 -25.58 -1.09 -0.15
C ILE A 480 -25.73 -2.42 -0.90
N PRO A 481 -25.16 -2.56 -2.11
CA PRO A 481 -25.28 -3.78 -2.91
C PRO A 481 -24.62 -5.02 -2.30
N VAL A 482 -23.47 -4.86 -1.64
CA VAL A 482 -22.76 -5.92 -0.94
C VAL A 482 -22.62 -5.50 0.52
N ARG A 483 -23.22 -6.26 1.43
CA ARG A 483 -23.16 -5.98 2.86
C ARG A 483 -21.77 -6.26 3.42
N GLY A 484 -21.08 -5.24 3.94
CA GLY A 484 -19.80 -5.37 4.64
C GLY A 484 -20.00 -5.53 6.14
N PHE A 485 -19.37 -6.52 6.75
CA PHE A 485 -19.37 -6.74 8.20
C PHE A 485 -17.99 -6.41 8.77
N ASN A 486 -17.96 -5.44 9.71
CA ASN A 486 -16.81 -5.27 10.60
C ASN A 486 -17.11 -6.06 11.87
N TYR A 487 -16.26 -7.09 12.13
CA TYR A 487 -16.46 -8.02 13.25
C TYR A 487 -17.85 -8.69 13.19
N ARG A 488 -18.54 -8.85 14.32
CA ARG A 488 -19.91 -9.35 14.42
C ARG A 488 -20.17 -10.66 13.68
N GLN A 489 -19.16 -11.56 13.54
CA GLN A 489 -19.24 -12.84 12.84
C GLN A 489 -20.41 -13.70 13.32
N PHE A 490 -20.82 -13.57 14.58
CA PHE A 490 -21.96 -14.27 15.16
C PHE A 490 -23.31 -13.88 14.55
N ALA A 491 -23.43 -12.68 13.99
CA ALA A 491 -24.66 -12.15 13.42
C ALA A 491 -24.84 -12.51 11.93
N VAL A 492 -23.80 -12.94 11.25
CA VAL A 492 -23.79 -13.14 9.79
C VAL A 492 -24.83 -14.18 9.33
N ALA A 493 -24.98 -15.28 10.07
CA ALA A 493 -25.92 -16.34 9.73
C ALA A 493 -27.38 -15.89 9.84
N ASP A 494 -27.74 -15.20 10.92
CA ASP A 494 -29.08 -14.68 11.12
C ASP A 494 -29.40 -13.59 10.12
N TYR A 495 -28.44 -12.67 9.88
CA TYR A 495 -28.61 -11.64 8.85
C TYR A 495 -28.86 -12.24 7.45
N HIS A 496 -28.08 -13.28 7.07
CA HIS A 496 -28.29 -13.94 5.79
C HIS A 496 -29.66 -14.62 5.69
N LYS A 497 -30.12 -15.23 6.77
CA LYS A 497 -31.47 -15.84 6.84
C LYS A 497 -32.56 -14.81 6.60
N ASP A 498 -32.43 -13.61 7.19
CA ASP A 498 -33.42 -12.54 7.08
C ASP A 498 -33.31 -11.78 5.74
N HIS A 499 -32.10 -11.69 5.15
CA HIS A 499 -31.79 -10.99 3.90
C HIS A 499 -31.09 -11.88 2.86
N PRO A 500 -31.72 -13.00 2.40
CA PRO A 500 -31.05 -14.06 1.62
C PRO A 500 -30.68 -13.66 0.19
N ASN A 501 -31.07 -12.47 -0.25
CA ASN A 501 -30.76 -11.95 -1.59
C ASN A 501 -29.65 -10.88 -1.59
N GLN A 502 -29.15 -10.45 -0.40
CA GLN A 502 -28.04 -9.51 -0.31
C GLN A 502 -26.72 -10.26 -0.12
N PRO A 503 -25.75 -10.15 -1.06
CA PRO A 503 -24.41 -10.69 -0.86
C PRO A 503 -23.75 -10.03 0.35
N LEU A 504 -22.90 -10.76 1.06
CA LEU A 504 -22.22 -10.27 2.26
C LEU A 504 -20.73 -10.68 2.28
N ILE A 505 -19.91 -9.81 2.85
CA ILE A 505 -18.46 -9.98 2.98
C ILE A 505 -18.01 -9.48 4.35
N GLY A 506 -17.03 -10.14 4.97
CA GLY A 506 -16.37 -9.63 6.16
C GLY A 506 -15.39 -8.52 5.78
N THR A 507 -15.67 -7.27 6.10
CA THR A 507 -14.77 -6.17 5.80
C THR A 507 -13.67 -6.01 6.83
N GLU A 508 -13.96 -6.36 8.11
CA GLU A 508 -12.96 -6.50 9.18
C GLU A 508 -13.29 -7.68 10.07
N MET A 509 -12.38 -8.65 10.15
CA MET A 509 -12.59 -9.89 10.88
C MET A 509 -11.39 -10.23 11.76
N GLY A 510 -11.61 -10.94 12.85
CA GLY A 510 -10.57 -11.34 13.79
C GLY A 510 -10.18 -10.20 14.70
N SER A 511 -8.94 -9.76 14.63
CA SER A 511 -8.23 -8.82 15.53
C SER A 511 -7.67 -9.47 16.79
N THR A 512 -7.17 -10.68 16.69
CA THR A 512 -6.34 -11.25 17.77
C THR A 512 -5.12 -10.35 17.95
N VAL A 513 -4.85 -9.99 19.20
CA VAL A 513 -3.65 -9.19 19.56
C VAL A 513 -2.49 -10.12 19.92
N THR A 514 -1.34 -9.90 19.30
CA THR A 514 -0.14 -10.71 19.47
C THR A 514 1.13 -9.87 19.39
N THR A 515 2.17 -10.26 20.11
CA THR A 515 3.51 -9.68 20.03
C THR A 515 4.48 -10.75 19.53
N ARG A 516 5.13 -10.53 18.39
CA ARG A 516 5.99 -11.51 17.73
C ARG A 516 7.02 -12.14 18.69
N GLY A 517 6.97 -13.47 18.82
CA GLY A 517 7.91 -14.26 19.61
C GLY A 517 7.77 -14.14 21.14
N ILE A 518 6.75 -13.49 21.64
CA ILE A 518 6.42 -13.40 23.07
C ILE A 518 5.37 -14.47 23.40
N TYR A 519 5.51 -15.15 24.55
CA TYR A 519 4.60 -16.21 24.96
C TYR A 519 4.11 -16.09 26.40
N GLU A 520 4.56 -15.07 27.09
CA GLU A 520 4.07 -14.66 28.40
C GLU A 520 3.66 -13.20 28.36
N LYS A 521 2.60 -12.87 29.07
CA LYS A 521 2.15 -11.48 29.19
C LYS A 521 3.16 -10.69 30.02
N ASP A 522 3.60 -9.54 29.49
CA ASP A 522 4.36 -8.54 30.23
C ASP A 522 3.55 -7.24 30.28
N GLU A 523 3.08 -6.88 31.46
CA GLU A 523 2.24 -5.70 31.65
C GLU A 523 3.04 -4.38 31.59
N ILE A 524 4.34 -4.41 31.84
CA ILE A 524 5.21 -3.22 31.82
C ILE A 524 5.46 -2.81 30.36
N SER A 525 5.88 -3.76 29.54
CA SER A 525 6.09 -3.56 28.11
C SER A 525 4.80 -3.68 27.33
N ALA A 526 3.70 -4.07 27.99
CA ALA A 526 2.41 -4.39 27.38
C ALA A 526 2.52 -5.41 26.24
N TYR A 527 3.39 -6.43 26.41
CA TYR A 527 3.51 -7.53 25.47
C TYR A 527 2.46 -8.60 25.75
N VAL A 528 2.01 -9.25 24.68
CA VAL A 528 0.98 -10.29 24.73
C VAL A 528 1.44 -11.55 24.01
N PRO A 529 0.96 -12.74 24.45
CA PRO A 529 1.34 -14.00 23.84
C PRO A 529 1.07 -14.03 22.32
N ASP A 530 2.04 -14.54 21.57
CA ASP A 530 1.97 -14.73 20.12
C ASP A 530 1.19 -16.00 19.74
N GLN A 531 -0.06 -16.09 20.24
CA GLN A 531 -0.99 -17.20 20.02
C GLN A 531 -2.42 -16.66 19.90
N ASP A 532 -3.34 -17.42 19.29
CA ASP A 532 -4.76 -17.04 19.11
C ASP A 532 -5.57 -17.16 20.40
N ILE A 533 -5.17 -16.42 21.43
CA ILE A 533 -5.80 -16.51 22.76
C ILE A 533 -6.45 -15.22 23.22
N THR A 534 -5.99 -14.07 22.77
CA THR A 534 -6.45 -12.75 23.25
C THR A 534 -7.01 -11.93 22.10
N ALA A 535 -8.26 -11.49 22.21
CA ALA A 535 -8.88 -10.54 21.31
C ALA A 535 -9.56 -9.42 22.11
N PRO A 536 -9.63 -8.18 21.58
CA PRO A 536 -10.41 -7.11 22.18
C PRO A 536 -11.89 -7.46 22.27
N TRP A 537 -12.65 -6.79 23.13
CA TRP A 537 -14.08 -7.05 23.38
C TRP A 537 -14.98 -6.90 22.13
N TRP A 538 -14.59 -6.09 21.14
CA TRP A 538 -15.35 -5.89 19.90
C TRP A 538 -15.03 -6.92 18.81
N ALA A 539 -13.96 -7.67 18.97
CA ALA A 539 -13.36 -8.52 17.96
C ALA A 539 -13.56 -10.02 18.26
N SER A 540 -12.82 -10.87 17.57
CA SER A 540 -12.77 -12.31 17.79
C SER A 540 -11.38 -12.85 17.55
N LYS A 541 -11.18 -14.11 17.94
CA LYS A 541 -9.99 -14.87 17.56
C LYS A 541 -10.03 -15.21 16.07
N ALA A 542 -8.85 -15.49 15.52
CA ALA A 542 -8.68 -15.87 14.13
C ALA A 542 -9.50 -17.13 13.77
N GLU A 543 -9.44 -18.14 14.63
CA GLU A 543 -10.11 -19.41 14.42
C GLU A 543 -11.64 -19.28 14.46
N ASP A 544 -12.18 -18.43 15.32
CA ASP A 544 -13.62 -18.27 15.51
C ASP A 544 -14.34 -17.74 14.25
N TRP A 545 -13.77 -16.72 13.59
CA TRP A 545 -14.41 -16.18 12.40
C TRP A 545 -14.12 -17.01 11.14
N TRP A 546 -12.85 -17.51 11.01
CA TRP A 546 -12.47 -18.22 9.79
C TRP A 546 -13.20 -19.55 9.61
N LYS A 547 -13.43 -20.31 10.69
CA LYS A 547 -14.26 -21.52 10.65
C LYS A 547 -15.64 -21.23 10.07
N LEU A 548 -16.32 -20.21 10.58
CA LEU A 548 -17.65 -19.84 10.11
C LEU A 548 -17.64 -19.43 8.63
N ALA A 549 -16.67 -18.60 8.23
CA ALA A 549 -16.57 -18.14 6.85
C ALA A 549 -16.22 -19.27 5.87
N ALA A 550 -15.33 -20.18 6.27
CA ALA A 550 -14.88 -21.30 5.44
C ALA A 550 -15.96 -22.36 5.22
N GLU A 551 -16.87 -22.55 6.18
CA GLU A 551 -17.93 -23.59 6.16
C GLU A 551 -19.21 -23.11 5.47
N ASN A 552 -19.37 -21.82 5.22
CA ASN A 552 -20.59 -21.23 4.65
C ASN A 552 -20.34 -20.58 3.29
N ASP A 553 -20.82 -21.22 2.21
CA ASP A 553 -20.61 -20.73 0.83
C ASP A 553 -21.21 -19.36 0.57
N TYR A 554 -22.36 -19.04 1.16
CA TYR A 554 -22.99 -17.71 1.03
C TYR A 554 -22.11 -16.56 1.57
N TRP A 555 -21.23 -16.84 2.51
CA TRP A 555 -20.27 -15.87 3.00
C TRP A 555 -19.10 -15.76 2.04
N GLN A 556 -18.89 -14.58 1.43
CA GLN A 556 -17.85 -14.34 0.41
C GLN A 556 -16.42 -14.60 0.94
N GLY A 557 -16.23 -14.71 2.24
CA GLY A 557 -14.98 -14.62 2.97
C GLY A 557 -14.80 -13.22 3.56
N GLY A 558 -13.56 -12.76 3.75
CA GLY A 558 -13.35 -11.44 4.34
C GLY A 558 -11.89 -11.06 4.49
N PHE A 559 -11.70 -9.96 5.24
CA PHE A 559 -10.42 -9.32 5.45
C PHE A 559 -10.07 -9.33 6.94
N ILE A 560 -8.90 -9.88 7.29
CA ILE A 560 -8.40 -9.87 8.65
C ILE A 560 -8.03 -8.44 9.06
N TRP A 561 -8.32 -8.04 10.24
CA TRP A 561 -7.74 -6.87 10.89
C TRP A 561 -6.55 -7.31 11.75
N THR A 562 -5.25 -7.20 11.32
CA THR A 562 -4.72 -6.70 10.04
C THR A 562 -3.65 -7.64 9.46
N GLY A 563 -3.16 -7.34 8.23
CA GLY A 563 -2.05 -8.09 7.62
C GLY A 563 -0.70 -7.81 8.28
N PHE A 564 -0.43 -6.55 8.58
CA PHE A 564 0.76 -6.08 9.28
C PHE A 564 0.37 -5.31 10.52
N ASP A 565 1.19 -5.36 11.57
CA ASP A 565 1.14 -4.30 12.57
C ASP A 565 1.43 -2.96 11.89
N TYR A 566 0.94 -1.89 12.44
CA TYR A 566 1.13 -0.53 11.97
C TYR A 566 1.41 0.40 13.14
N ARG A 567 1.99 1.53 12.87
CA ARG A 567 2.19 2.57 13.86
C ARG A 567 0.85 3.17 14.27
N GLY A 568 0.74 3.50 15.55
CA GLY A 568 -0.50 3.98 16.13
C GLY A 568 -1.46 2.86 16.52
N GLU A 569 -2.60 3.28 17.01
CA GLU A 569 -3.68 2.41 17.50
C GLU A 569 -3.19 1.22 18.35
N PRO A 570 -2.43 1.45 19.43
CA PRO A 570 -1.92 0.38 20.29
C PRO A 570 -3.02 -0.30 21.11
N THR A 571 -4.26 0.08 20.89
CA THR A 571 -5.49 -0.43 21.53
C THR A 571 -5.54 -1.97 21.54
N PRO A 572 -5.89 -2.65 22.66
CA PRO A 572 -6.40 -2.05 23.92
C PRO A 572 -5.31 -1.55 24.90
N TYR A 573 -4.05 -1.50 24.47
CA TYR A 573 -2.93 -1.04 25.28
C TYR A 573 -2.67 0.44 25.07
N LYS A 574 -1.75 1.00 25.84
CA LYS A 574 -1.27 2.38 25.76
C LYS A 574 0.25 2.40 25.84
N TRP A 575 0.83 3.56 26.13
CA TRP A 575 2.24 3.66 26.40
C TRP A 575 2.74 2.55 27.36
N PRO A 576 3.84 1.84 27.02
CA PRO A 576 4.87 2.19 26.03
C PRO A 576 4.59 1.74 24.59
N ASN A 577 3.48 1.09 24.29
CA ASN A 577 3.21 0.67 22.92
C ASN A 577 2.97 1.85 21.99
N VAL A 578 3.68 1.87 20.86
CA VAL A 578 3.59 2.89 19.80
C VAL A 578 3.06 2.30 18.49
N ASN A 579 2.92 0.99 18.41
CA ASN A 579 2.37 0.25 17.28
C ASN A 579 1.16 -0.59 17.72
N SER A 580 0.34 -0.99 16.77
CA SER A 580 -0.73 -1.97 16.97
C SER A 580 -0.18 -3.39 17.21
N HIS A 581 -1.06 -4.29 17.69
CA HIS A 581 -0.77 -5.71 17.89
C HIS A 581 -1.61 -6.63 17.00
N PHE A 582 -2.43 -6.07 16.12
CA PHE A 582 -3.42 -6.80 15.31
C PHE A 582 -2.83 -7.54 14.11
N GLY A 583 -1.64 -7.15 13.67
CA GLY A 583 -1.00 -7.74 12.50
C GLY A 583 -0.72 -9.22 12.66
N ILE A 584 -0.94 -9.99 11.61
CA ILE A 584 -0.46 -11.38 11.52
C ILE A 584 1.04 -11.44 11.17
N MET A 585 1.59 -10.32 10.76
CA MET A 585 3.02 -10.01 10.70
C MET A 585 3.27 -8.73 11.50
N ASP A 586 4.47 -8.56 12.01
CA ASP A 586 4.84 -7.30 12.66
C ASP A 586 5.02 -6.15 11.65
N VAL A 587 5.31 -4.94 12.12
CA VAL A 587 5.45 -3.74 11.26
C VAL A 587 6.61 -3.82 10.25
N CYS A 588 7.58 -4.73 10.44
CA CYS A 588 8.64 -5.06 9.49
C CYS A 588 8.21 -6.13 8.46
N GLY A 589 7.10 -6.81 8.69
CA GLY A 589 6.64 -7.94 7.89
C GLY A 589 7.22 -9.29 8.31
N PHE A 590 7.75 -9.41 9.54
CA PHE A 590 8.12 -10.72 10.08
C PHE A 590 6.89 -11.47 10.57
N PRO A 591 6.73 -12.77 10.21
CA PRO A 591 5.58 -13.58 10.60
C PRO A 591 5.43 -13.70 12.12
N LYS A 592 4.19 -13.61 12.62
CA LYS A 592 3.73 -14.05 13.93
C LYS A 592 3.12 -15.46 13.80
N ASN A 593 2.75 -16.10 14.93
CA ASN A 593 2.19 -17.45 14.85
C ASN A 593 0.88 -17.54 14.07
N LEU A 594 0.05 -16.51 14.12
CA LEU A 594 -1.17 -16.43 13.32
C LEU A 594 -0.94 -16.47 11.81
N TYR A 595 0.20 -16.02 11.31
CA TYR A 595 0.60 -16.19 9.92
C TYR A 595 0.54 -17.66 9.50
N TYR A 596 1.08 -18.57 10.32
CA TYR A 596 1.11 -20.00 10.02
C TYR A 596 -0.26 -20.67 10.16
N TYR A 597 -1.12 -20.18 11.07
CA TYR A 597 -2.51 -20.60 11.14
C TYR A 597 -3.22 -20.31 9.83
N TYR A 598 -3.22 -19.03 9.39
CA TYR A 598 -3.87 -18.67 8.13
C TYR A 598 -3.22 -19.33 6.91
N LYS A 599 -1.89 -19.42 6.84
CA LYS A 599 -1.19 -20.09 5.76
C LYS A 599 -1.60 -21.55 5.65
N SER A 600 -1.79 -22.25 6.77
CA SER A 600 -2.26 -23.65 6.78
C SER A 600 -3.62 -23.83 6.08
N TRP A 601 -4.51 -22.86 6.19
CA TRP A 601 -5.88 -22.97 5.68
C TRP A 601 -6.14 -22.14 4.40
N TRP A 602 -5.20 -21.25 4.06
CA TRP A 602 -5.33 -20.38 2.90
C TRP A 602 -4.51 -20.82 1.70
N THR A 603 -3.58 -21.73 1.87
CA THR A 603 -2.75 -22.28 0.78
C THR A 603 -2.90 -23.79 0.66
N ASP A 604 -2.52 -24.33 -0.50
CA ASP A 604 -2.38 -25.77 -0.72
C ASP A 604 -0.97 -26.28 -0.41
N GLU A 605 -0.03 -25.36 -0.05
CA GLU A 605 1.33 -25.71 0.36
C GLU A 605 1.33 -26.64 1.58
N ASP A 606 2.40 -27.43 1.72
CA ASP A 606 2.57 -28.25 2.92
C ASP A 606 3.01 -27.33 4.07
N VAL A 607 2.16 -27.13 5.06
CA VAL A 607 2.44 -26.27 6.21
C VAL A 607 2.43 -27.11 7.49
N ILE A 608 3.50 -26.97 8.27
CA ILE A 608 3.61 -27.49 9.64
C ILE A 608 4.53 -26.55 10.43
N HIS A 609 4.03 -25.95 11.51
CA HIS A 609 4.74 -24.94 12.30
C HIS A 609 4.50 -25.19 13.80
N ILE A 610 5.58 -25.19 14.56
CA ILE A 610 5.55 -25.37 16.01
C ILE A 610 5.76 -24.02 16.69
N SER A 611 4.98 -23.72 17.69
CA SER A 611 5.20 -22.61 18.63
C SER A 611 4.92 -23.09 20.07
N PRO A 612 5.53 -22.45 21.07
CA PRO A 612 6.52 -21.37 21.04
C PRO A 612 7.90 -21.85 20.60
N HIS A 613 8.90 -20.94 20.56
CA HIS A 613 10.30 -21.31 20.47
C HIS A 613 10.72 -22.28 21.59
N TRP A 614 11.89 -22.92 21.47
CA TRP A 614 12.31 -23.93 22.45
C TRP A 614 13.54 -23.49 23.26
N ASN A 615 13.50 -22.23 23.81
CA ASN A 615 14.53 -21.61 24.66
C ASN A 615 13.92 -21.12 25.98
N TRP A 616 13.82 -22.00 26.99
CA TRP A 616 13.14 -21.75 28.27
C TRP A 616 14.00 -22.23 29.47
N SER A 617 15.21 -21.69 29.59
CA SER A 617 16.16 -22.13 30.62
C SER A 617 15.62 -22.05 32.06
N GLU A 618 14.71 -21.10 32.32
CA GLU A 618 14.06 -20.86 33.60
C GLU A 618 12.85 -21.80 33.86
N LYS A 619 12.45 -22.58 32.84
CA LYS A 619 11.28 -23.48 32.92
C LYS A 619 11.63 -24.98 32.84
N ILE A 620 12.86 -25.39 33.13
CA ILE A 620 13.26 -26.79 33.10
C ILE A 620 12.31 -27.62 33.97
N GLY A 621 11.70 -28.68 33.37
CA GLY A 621 10.73 -29.58 34.02
C GLY A 621 9.31 -29.01 34.16
N LYS A 622 9.08 -27.72 33.79
CA LYS A 622 7.74 -27.10 33.85
C LYS A 622 6.99 -27.28 32.51
N PRO A 623 5.65 -27.33 32.53
CA PRO A 623 4.86 -27.48 31.33
C PRO A 623 4.89 -26.20 30.47
N ILE A 624 5.06 -26.39 29.15
CA ILE A 624 4.91 -25.38 28.09
C ILE A 624 3.72 -25.79 27.23
N ASP A 625 2.87 -24.83 26.90
CA ASP A 625 1.76 -25.04 25.97
C ASP A 625 2.27 -24.96 24.53
N VAL A 626 2.42 -26.11 23.88
CA VAL A 626 2.95 -26.23 22.53
C VAL A 626 1.81 -26.32 21.53
N TRP A 627 1.80 -25.41 20.56
CA TRP A 627 0.84 -25.37 19.46
C TRP A 627 1.48 -25.84 18.16
N VAL A 628 0.70 -26.55 17.35
CA VAL A 628 1.10 -26.90 15.98
C VAL A 628 0.03 -26.42 14.99
N ASN A 629 0.39 -25.46 14.15
CA ASN A 629 -0.41 -25.02 13.01
C ASN A 629 -0.03 -25.87 11.79
N SER A 630 -0.99 -26.54 11.16
CA SER A 630 -0.73 -27.39 10.00
C SER A 630 -1.99 -27.65 9.19
N ASN A 631 -1.81 -28.01 7.92
CA ASN A 631 -2.85 -28.57 7.06
C ASN A 631 -2.64 -30.08 6.80
N ALA A 632 -1.90 -30.77 7.67
CA ALA A 632 -1.77 -32.24 7.67
C ALA A 632 -3.06 -32.90 8.21
N ASP A 633 -3.32 -34.16 7.82
CA ASP A 633 -4.46 -34.91 8.33
C ASP A 633 -4.30 -35.27 9.83
N ASN A 634 -3.05 -35.47 10.24
CA ASN A 634 -2.67 -35.78 11.60
C ASN A 634 -1.22 -35.35 11.85
N VAL A 635 -0.88 -35.10 13.12
CA VAL A 635 0.47 -34.73 13.56
C VAL A 635 0.84 -35.52 14.80
N GLU A 636 2.07 -36.02 14.85
CA GLU A 636 2.73 -36.58 16.03
C GLU A 636 3.86 -35.64 16.45
N LEU A 637 3.89 -35.31 17.76
CA LEU A 637 4.90 -34.45 18.35
C LEU A 637 5.94 -35.31 19.07
N PHE A 638 7.22 -34.94 18.96
CA PHE A 638 8.35 -35.62 19.59
C PHE A 638 9.21 -34.63 20.35
N LEU A 639 9.66 -34.99 21.56
CA LEU A 639 10.70 -34.29 22.32
C LEU A 639 11.91 -35.20 22.43
N ASN A 640 13.04 -34.75 21.93
CA ASN A 640 14.30 -35.51 21.94
C ASN A 640 14.15 -36.97 21.41
N GLY A 641 13.35 -37.14 20.37
CA GLY A 641 13.04 -38.42 19.72
C GLY A 641 11.98 -39.27 20.43
N LYS A 642 11.48 -38.84 21.61
CA LYS A 642 10.40 -39.53 22.32
C LYS A 642 9.05 -38.98 21.90
N SER A 643 8.14 -39.85 21.46
CA SER A 643 6.77 -39.48 21.07
C SER A 643 5.99 -38.90 22.26
N LEU A 644 5.31 -37.80 22.03
CA LEU A 644 4.38 -37.16 22.95
C LEU A 644 2.92 -37.43 22.54
N GLY A 645 2.73 -38.31 21.55
CA GLY A 645 1.44 -38.73 21.02
C GLY A 645 1.05 -38.06 19.71
N LYS A 646 0.18 -38.79 19.01
CA LYS A 646 -0.36 -38.41 17.71
C LYS A 646 -1.78 -37.87 17.87
N LYS A 647 -2.10 -36.78 17.14
CA LYS A 647 -3.42 -36.16 17.13
C LYS A 647 -3.92 -35.96 15.71
N THR A 648 -5.22 -36.13 15.50
CA THR A 648 -5.89 -35.77 14.23
C THR A 648 -6.09 -34.27 14.17
N MET A 649 -5.80 -33.65 13.03
CA MET A 649 -5.97 -32.21 12.83
C MET A 649 -7.45 -31.86 12.58
N PRO A 650 -8.07 -31.06 13.45
CA PRO A 650 -9.40 -30.52 13.16
C PRO A 650 -9.31 -29.50 11.99
N LYS A 651 -10.24 -29.55 11.07
CA LYS A 651 -10.27 -28.60 9.94
C LYS A 651 -10.42 -27.15 10.43
N ASN A 652 -9.66 -26.23 9.83
CA ASN A 652 -9.62 -24.81 10.19
C ASN A 652 -9.23 -24.54 11.65
N SER A 653 -8.42 -25.42 12.26
CA SER A 653 -8.00 -25.33 13.67
C SER A 653 -6.49 -25.59 13.82
N HIS A 654 -6.03 -25.76 15.04
CA HIS A 654 -4.66 -26.11 15.41
C HIS A 654 -4.65 -27.29 16.38
N LEU A 655 -3.45 -27.78 16.71
CA LEU A 655 -3.27 -28.81 17.73
C LEU A 655 -2.44 -28.27 18.89
N GLN A 656 -2.68 -28.80 20.11
CA GLN A 656 -2.01 -28.39 21.34
C GLN A 656 -1.48 -29.61 22.12
N TRP A 657 -0.32 -29.44 22.78
CA TRP A 657 0.27 -30.36 23.74
C TRP A 657 0.80 -29.63 24.97
N GLN A 658 0.61 -30.16 26.14
CA GLN A 658 1.33 -29.74 27.35
C GLN A 658 2.63 -30.52 27.44
N VAL A 659 3.79 -29.85 27.31
CA VAL A 659 5.10 -30.51 27.25
C VAL A 659 5.99 -29.98 28.35
N ASN A 660 6.47 -30.85 29.23
CA ASN A 660 7.46 -30.46 30.22
C ASN A 660 8.77 -30.11 29.51
N TYR A 661 9.26 -28.88 29.70
CA TYR A 661 10.42 -28.38 29.00
C TYR A 661 11.68 -29.16 29.40
N GLU A 662 12.34 -29.71 28.39
CA GLU A 662 13.70 -30.24 28.45
C GLU A 662 14.46 -29.65 27.28
N PRO A 663 15.69 -29.11 27.46
CA PRO A 663 16.51 -28.63 26.34
C PRO A 663 16.71 -29.71 25.28
N GLY A 664 16.72 -29.32 24.02
CA GLY A 664 16.90 -30.25 22.91
C GLY A 664 16.04 -29.95 21.70
N THR A 665 15.52 -30.97 21.07
CA THR A 665 14.75 -30.87 19.81
C THR A 665 13.29 -31.20 20.02
N LEU A 666 12.42 -30.28 19.66
CA LEU A 666 10.97 -30.51 19.52
C LEU A 666 10.68 -30.67 18.03
N GLU A 667 10.13 -31.82 17.62
CA GLU A 667 9.86 -32.17 16.22
C GLU A 667 8.38 -32.49 16.03
N ALA A 668 7.75 -31.95 15.01
CA ALA A 668 6.41 -32.32 14.59
C ALA A 668 6.46 -33.07 13.24
N VAL A 669 5.81 -34.22 13.20
CA VAL A 669 5.71 -35.10 12.03
C VAL A 669 4.24 -35.19 11.63
N GLY A 670 3.89 -34.62 10.51
CA GLY A 670 2.55 -34.65 9.94
C GLY A 670 2.45 -35.55 8.72
N TYR A 671 1.23 -35.97 8.38
CA TYR A 671 0.92 -36.67 7.15
C TYR A 671 -0.23 -35.96 6.45
N LYS A 672 -0.04 -35.60 5.17
CA LYS A 672 -1.05 -34.96 4.31
C LYS A 672 -1.26 -35.83 3.08
N ASN A 673 -2.46 -36.41 2.94
CA ASN A 673 -2.76 -37.37 1.84
C ASN A 673 -1.71 -38.49 1.73
N GLY A 674 -1.20 -38.98 2.87
CA GLY A 674 -0.18 -40.03 2.93
C GLY A 674 1.28 -39.53 2.77
N LYS A 675 1.50 -38.27 2.38
CA LYS A 675 2.83 -37.67 2.28
C LYS A 675 3.28 -37.18 3.66
N LYS A 676 4.51 -37.54 4.06
CA LYS A 676 5.13 -37.07 5.29
C LYS A 676 5.63 -35.63 5.14
N ILE A 677 5.30 -34.78 6.10
CA ILE A 677 5.82 -33.43 6.27
C ILE A 677 6.39 -33.26 7.68
N THR A 678 7.48 -32.54 7.84
CA THR A 678 8.15 -32.40 9.14
C THR A 678 8.66 -30.98 9.36
N THR A 679 8.69 -30.59 10.62
CA THR A 679 9.40 -29.39 11.09
C THR A 679 10.00 -29.65 12.47
N LYS A 680 11.07 -28.94 12.81
CA LYS A 680 11.66 -28.99 14.13
C LYS A 680 12.08 -27.59 14.60
N ILE A 681 12.04 -27.41 15.91
CA ILE A 681 12.67 -26.28 16.61
C ILE A 681 13.62 -26.86 17.65
N GLU A 682 14.68 -26.12 17.96
CA GLU A 682 15.75 -26.62 18.82
C GLU A 682 16.13 -25.56 19.86
N THR A 683 16.48 -25.97 21.05
CA THR A 683 17.14 -25.08 22.00
C THR A 683 18.47 -24.61 21.40
N THR A 684 18.65 -23.31 21.27
CA THR A 684 19.85 -22.70 20.72
C THR A 684 20.90 -22.46 21.80
N SER A 685 22.13 -22.26 21.38
CA SER A 685 23.17 -21.69 22.23
C SER A 685 23.03 -20.16 22.29
N THR A 686 23.96 -19.48 22.95
CA THR A 686 24.02 -18.01 23.00
C THR A 686 24.20 -17.39 21.62
N PRO A 687 23.83 -16.13 21.42
CA PRO A 687 24.10 -15.37 20.20
C PRO A 687 25.58 -15.46 19.80
N TYR A 688 25.83 -15.74 18.51
CA TYR A 688 27.20 -15.92 17.99
C TYR A 688 27.49 -15.05 16.78
N LYS A 689 26.54 -14.93 15.85
CA LYS A 689 26.72 -14.22 14.58
C LYS A 689 25.46 -13.42 14.19
N VAL A 690 25.66 -12.28 13.50
CA VAL A 690 24.61 -11.60 12.74
C VAL A 690 24.58 -12.18 11.32
N VAL A 691 23.37 -12.32 10.74
CA VAL A 691 23.17 -12.80 9.36
C VAL A 691 22.20 -11.88 8.65
N ALA A 692 22.61 -11.37 7.48
CA ALA A 692 21.80 -10.51 6.62
C ALA A 692 21.24 -11.27 5.42
N THR A 693 19.97 -11.06 5.10
CA THR A 693 19.31 -11.64 3.92
C THR A 693 18.45 -10.61 3.21
N THR A 694 18.36 -10.71 1.89
CA THR A 694 17.42 -9.93 1.09
C THR A 694 16.87 -10.76 -0.06
N GLU A 695 15.64 -10.48 -0.46
CA GLU A 695 15.02 -11.07 -1.66
C GLU A 695 15.38 -10.30 -2.94
N LYS A 696 16.01 -9.11 -2.80
CA LYS A 696 16.41 -8.26 -3.91
C LYS A 696 17.83 -7.76 -3.73
N ASN A 697 18.78 -8.47 -4.33
CA ASN A 697 20.21 -8.15 -4.30
C ASN A 697 20.69 -7.37 -5.55
N ILE A 698 19.78 -6.93 -6.42
CA ILE A 698 20.04 -6.08 -7.59
C ILE A 698 19.09 -4.90 -7.54
N MET A 699 19.59 -3.68 -7.59
CA MET A 699 18.83 -2.44 -7.66
C MET A 699 19.13 -1.68 -8.94
N THR A 700 18.18 -0.87 -9.39
CA THR A 700 18.39 0.11 -10.46
C THR A 700 19.07 1.35 -9.91
N ALA A 701 20.07 1.88 -10.61
CA ALA A 701 20.78 3.10 -10.23
C ALA A 701 20.00 4.37 -10.64
N ASP A 702 18.77 4.52 -10.13
CA ASP A 702 17.86 5.62 -10.48
C ASP A 702 17.60 6.60 -9.32
N GLY A 703 18.17 6.33 -8.15
CA GLY A 703 17.96 7.13 -6.93
C GLY A 703 16.60 6.91 -6.25
N LYS A 704 15.83 5.89 -6.66
CA LYS A 704 14.46 5.62 -6.20
C LYS A 704 14.21 4.17 -5.86
N ASP A 705 14.93 3.26 -6.50
CA ASP A 705 14.82 1.84 -6.22
C ASP A 705 15.33 1.52 -4.82
N ALA A 706 14.72 0.52 -4.18
CA ALA A 706 15.05 0.16 -2.80
C ALA A 706 15.18 -1.34 -2.61
N THR A 707 15.81 -1.74 -1.51
CA THR A 707 15.82 -3.12 -1.03
C THR A 707 15.58 -3.18 0.46
N VAL A 708 14.90 -4.23 0.90
CA VAL A 708 14.63 -4.55 2.31
C VAL A 708 15.60 -5.66 2.71
N ILE A 709 16.33 -5.45 3.79
CA ILE A 709 17.32 -6.39 4.30
C ILE A 709 16.93 -6.82 5.71
N ASN A 710 16.70 -8.10 5.86
CA ASN A 710 16.36 -8.73 7.13
C ASN A 710 17.62 -9.22 7.83
N ILE A 711 17.73 -8.95 9.11
CA ILE A 711 18.83 -9.36 9.96
C ILE A 711 18.31 -10.39 10.96
N SER A 712 19.05 -11.48 11.11
CA SER A 712 18.82 -12.49 12.14
C SER A 712 20.06 -12.63 13.04
N ILE A 713 19.83 -12.81 14.33
CA ILE A 713 20.88 -13.19 15.28
C ILE A 713 20.86 -14.71 15.37
N VAL A 714 21.99 -15.34 15.08
CA VAL A 714 22.11 -16.80 15.07
C VAL A 714 23.17 -17.29 16.05
N ASP A 715 23.02 -18.53 16.48
CA ASP A 715 23.99 -19.22 17.31
C ASP A 715 25.19 -19.79 16.49
N ASP A 716 26.09 -20.50 17.13
CA ASP A 716 27.28 -21.13 16.53
C ASP A 716 26.95 -22.22 15.50
N LYS A 717 25.71 -22.73 15.50
CA LYS A 717 25.19 -23.69 14.53
C LYS A 717 24.37 -23.06 13.41
N GLY A 718 24.24 -21.74 13.42
CA GLY A 718 23.48 -20.98 12.44
C GLY A 718 21.96 -21.01 12.66
N ARG A 719 21.51 -21.41 13.85
CA ARG A 719 20.09 -21.40 14.23
C ARG A 719 19.73 -20.04 14.79
N GLU A 720 18.59 -19.51 14.41
CA GLU A 720 18.06 -18.24 14.93
C GLU A 720 17.87 -18.31 16.43
N VAL A 721 18.40 -17.33 17.17
CA VAL A 721 18.24 -17.23 18.63
C VAL A 721 17.00 -16.39 18.94
N PRO A 722 15.86 -17.01 19.28
CA PRO A 722 14.56 -16.36 19.31
C PRO A 722 14.34 -15.40 20.48
N VAL A 723 15.31 -15.25 21.34
CA VAL A 723 15.30 -14.37 22.52
C VAL A 723 16.42 -13.32 22.47
N ALA A 724 17.10 -13.17 21.31
CA ALA A 724 18.20 -12.24 21.18
C ALA A 724 17.69 -10.80 20.98
N ASP A 725 18.32 -9.85 21.68
CA ASP A 725 18.01 -8.43 21.69
C ASP A 725 19.23 -7.55 21.38
N ASN A 726 20.29 -8.13 20.83
CA ASN A 726 21.57 -7.48 20.57
C ASN A 726 21.40 -6.20 19.70
N MET A 727 22.10 -5.12 20.09
CA MET A 727 22.20 -3.91 19.26
C MET A 727 23.00 -4.20 17.99
N VAL A 728 22.40 -3.96 16.83
CA VAL A 728 22.99 -4.12 15.51
C VAL A 728 23.31 -2.74 14.93
N LYS A 729 24.53 -2.57 14.41
CA LYS A 729 25.04 -1.36 13.77
C LYS A 729 25.24 -1.59 12.29
N PHE A 730 24.92 -0.58 11.50
CA PHE A 730 24.98 -0.63 10.04
C PHE A 730 25.94 0.41 9.50
N SER A 731 26.82 0.02 8.57
CA SER A 731 27.62 0.94 7.76
C SER A 731 27.49 0.58 6.29
N LEU A 732 27.34 1.61 5.44
CA LEU A 732 27.10 1.48 4.02
C LEU A 732 28.23 2.11 3.22
N THR A 733 28.70 1.40 2.21
CA THR A 733 29.69 1.89 1.22
C THR A 733 29.10 1.75 -0.17
N GLY A 734 29.39 2.70 -1.06
CA GLY A 734 28.81 2.80 -2.40
C GLY A 734 27.84 3.97 -2.52
N ASP A 735 27.31 4.21 -3.73
CA ASP A 735 26.36 5.29 -4.00
C ASP A 735 24.93 4.83 -3.64
N ALA A 736 24.62 4.81 -2.34
CA ALA A 736 23.31 4.47 -1.80
C ALA A 736 23.16 5.06 -0.39
N LYS A 737 21.96 4.99 0.19
CA LYS A 737 21.72 5.46 1.56
C LYS A 737 20.77 4.54 2.32
N ILE A 738 21.00 4.40 3.61
CA ILE A 738 20.01 3.82 4.52
C ILE A 738 18.91 4.87 4.73
N ILE A 739 17.66 4.44 4.63
CA ILE A 739 16.49 5.33 4.77
C ILE A 739 15.61 4.98 5.97
N GLY A 740 15.82 3.81 6.61
CA GLY A 740 15.07 3.43 7.79
C GLY A 740 15.57 2.12 8.39
N VAL A 741 15.29 1.95 9.69
CA VAL A 741 15.55 0.73 10.47
C VAL A 741 14.36 0.39 11.34
N GLY A 742 14.13 -0.91 11.59
CA GLY A 742 13.05 -1.39 12.44
C GLY A 742 13.34 -2.76 13.02
N ASN A 743 12.53 -3.21 14.00
CA ASN A 743 12.70 -4.54 14.61
C ASN A 743 11.37 -5.26 14.91
N GLY A 744 10.24 -4.60 14.70
CA GLY A 744 8.92 -5.18 14.97
C GLY A 744 8.50 -5.18 16.44
N ASP A 745 9.28 -4.59 17.33
CA ASP A 745 8.91 -4.37 18.73
C ASP A 745 7.86 -3.25 18.84
N PRO A 746 6.64 -3.53 19.33
CA PRO A 746 5.61 -2.51 19.43
C PRO A 746 5.90 -1.43 20.48
N SER A 747 6.83 -1.69 21.39
CA SER A 747 7.17 -0.80 22.51
C SER A 747 8.55 -0.15 22.37
N SER A 748 9.22 -0.32 21.22
CA SER A 748 10.51 0.31 20.98
C SER A 748 10.36 1.80 20.66
N HIS A 749 11.10 2.63 21.40
CA HIS A 749 11.21 4.07 21.14
C HIS A 749 12.54 4.46 20.52
N GLU A 750 13.32 3.49 20.04
CA GLU A 750 14.52 3.77 19.26
C GLU A 750 14.17 4.54 17.98
N PRO A 751 15.03 5.50 17.53
CA PRO A 751 14.77 6.24 16.31
C PRO A 751 14.55 5.32 15.10
N ASP A 752 13.55 5.65 14.29
CA ASP A 752 13.28 5.00 13.01
C ASP A 752 14.31 5.41 11.95
N GLN A 753 14.79 6.66 12.05
CA GLN A 753 15.75 7.28 11.13
C GLN A 753 16.83 8.03 11.90
N TYR A 754 18.02 8.07 11.31
CA TYR A 754 19.17 8.77 11.84
C TYR A 754 19.62 9.83 10.84
N ARG A 755 20.07 11.02 11.38
CA ARG A 755 20.47 12.18 10.60
C ARG A 755 21.85 12.67 10.99
N ASP A 756 22.36 13.64 10.27
CA ASP A 756 23.55 14.42 10.59
C ASP A 756 24.80 13.58 10.88
N GLY A 757 24.96 12.48 10.13
CA GLY A 757 26.11 11.58 10.26
C GLY A 757 26.06 10.64 11.46
N ALA A 758 24.94 10.60 12.18
CA ALA A 758 24.75 9.62 13.25
C ALA A 758 24.82 8.17 12.71
N ALA A 759 25.40 7.29 13.49
CA ALA A 759 25.54 5.87 13.10
C ALA A 759 24.16 5.20 13.09
N TRP A 760 23.85 4.51 12.01
CA TRP A 760 22.63 3.72 11.89
C TRP A 760 22.72 2.47 12.76
N GLN A 761 21.72 2.25 13.61
CA GLN A 761 21.65 1.10 14.50
C GLN A 761 20.22 0.74 14.85
N ARG A 762 19.99 -0.50 15.26
CA ARG A 762 18.69 -0.99 15.77
C ARG A 762 18.91 -2.24 16.62
N SER A 763 18.28 -2.30 17.80
CA SER A 763 18.23 -3.53 18.58
C SER A 763 17.47 -4.62 17.84
N ALA A 764 17.96 -5.85 17.88
CA ALA A 764 17.13 -6.98 17.50
C ALA A 764 15.97 -7.11 18.48
N PHE A 765 14.82 -7.56 18.01
CA PHE A 765 13.69 -7.95 18.84
C PHE A 765 13.36 -9.41 18.52
N ASN A 766 13.47 -10.25 19.55
CA ASN A 766 13.28 -11.69 19.39
C ASN A 766 14.04 -12.24 18.16
N GLY A 767 15.37 -11.94 18.14
CA GLY A 767 16.31 -12.40 17.13
C GLY A 767 16.36 -11.65 15.82
N LYS A 768 15.51 -10.63 15.60
CA LYS A 768 15.39 -9.97 14.26
C LYS A 768 15.40 -8.46 14.32
N CYS A 769 15.96 -7.85 13.28
CA CYS A 769 15.73 -6.45 12.91
C CYS A 769 15.81 -6.28 11.38
N GLN A 770 15.57 -5.07 10.89
CA GLN A 770 15.46 -4.77 9.46
C GLN A 770 16.12 -3.44 9.14
N VAL A 771 16.73 -3.33 7.96
CA VAL A 771 17.25 -2.08 7.40
C VAL A 771 16.80 -1.94 5.95
N ILE A 772 16.48 -0.70 5.55
CA ILE A 772 16.03 -0.39 4.19
C ILE A 772 17.05 0.52 3.52
N ILE A 773 17.49 0.13 2.32
CA ILE A 773 18.46 0.86 1.51
C ILE A 773 17.78 1.38 0.26
N LEU A 774 18.02 2.67 -0.04
CA LEU A 774 17.63 3.34 -1.28
C LEU A 774 18.86 3.47 -2.18
N SER A 775 18.67 3.20 -3.48
CA SER A 775 19.69 3.33 -4.50
C SER A 775 20.19 4.76 -4.67
N GLY A 776 21.42 4.90 -5.12
CA GLY A 776 21.95 6.12 -5.70
C GLY A 776 21.70 6.19 -7.21
N LYS A 777 22.50 7.02 -7.90
CA LYS A 777 22.37 7.27 -9.35
C LYS A 777 23.56 6.73 -10.15
N THR A 778 24.55 6.14 -9.47
CA THR A 778 25.76 5.63 -10.08
C THR A 778 25.79 4.11 -10.01
N SER A 779 25.98 3.45 -11.14
CA SER A 779 26.15 1.99 -11.19
C SER A 779 27.43 1.60 -10.40
N SER A 780 27.27 0.82 -9.33
CA SER A 780 28.34 0.38 -8.44
C SER A 780 27.86 -0.76 -7.54
N ASP A 781 28.79 -1.49 -6.95
CA ASP A 781 28.47 -2.39 -5.85
C ASP A 781 28.24 -1.60 -4.56
N ILE A 782 27.16 -1.90 -3.87
CA ILE A 782 26.83 -1.38 -2.56
C ILE A 782 27.17 -2.45 -1.53
N ILE A 783 27.94 -2.06 -0.52
CA ILE A 783 28.36 -2.97 0.55
C ILE A 783 27.71 -2.50 1.84
N LEU A 784 26.85 -3.33 2.41
CA LEU A 784 26.31 -3.16 3.75
C LEU A 784 27.11 -4.03 4.72
N GLU A 785 27.77 -3.40 5.67
CA GLU A 785 28.45 -4.07 6.78
C GLU A 785 27.54 -4.05 8.02
N ILE A 786 27.40 -5.20 8.68
CA ILE A 786 26.51 -5.41 9.81
C ILE A 786 27.35 -5.90 11.00
N LYS A 787 27.31 -5.17 12.12
CA LYS A 787 28.10 -5.46 13.32
C LYS A 787 27.20 -5.48 14.57
N SER A 788 27.55 -6.36 15.50
CA SER A 788 27.00 -6.34 16.86
C SER A 788 28.11 -6.68 17.83
N ASN A 789 28.12 -6.05 18.99
CA ASN A 789 29.17 -6.24 19.98
C ASN A 789 29.22 -7.70 20.44
N GLY A 790 30.39 -8.29 20.40
CA GLY A 790 30.61 -9.70 20.81
C GLY A 790 30.15 -10.76 19.82
N LEU A 791 29.60 -10.37 18.67
CA LEU A 791 29.15 -11.31 17.63
C LEU A 791 30.06 -11.24 16.39
N VAL A 792 30.10 -12.33 15.64
CA VAL A 792 30.74 -12.36 14.31
C VAL A 792 29.90 -11.49 13.37
N SER A 793 30.56 -10.55 12.72
CA SER A 793 29.95 -9.61 11.76
C SER A 793 29.53 -10.30 10.46
N ASP A 794 28.62 -9.67 9.71
CA ASP A 794 28.26 -10.07 8.34
C ASP A 794 28.41 -8.91 7.36
N GLN A 795 28.46 -9.24 6.08
CA GLN A 795 28.56 -8.29 4.99
C GLN A 795 27.69 -8.73 3.82
N LEU A 796 26.84 -7.84 3.34
CA LEU A 796 25.99 -8.10 2.18
C LEU A 796 26.36 -7.18 1.03
N THR A 797 26.59 -7.77 -0.15
CA THR A 797 26.81 -7.02 -1.39
C THR A 797 25.54 -6.96 -2.22
N ILE A 798 25.14 -5.74 -2.61
CA ILE A 798 23.99 -5.46 -3.46
C ILE A 798 24.52 -4.82 -4.74
N LYS A 799 24.17 -5.38 -5.88
CA LYS A 799 24.54 -4.81 -7.19
C LYS A 799 23.62 -3.67 -7.54
N GLN A 800 24.16 -2.58 -8.08
CA GLN A 800 23.40 -1.45 -8.59
C GLN A 800 23.75 -1.20 -10.06
N ASN A 801 22.78 -1.41 -10.96
CA ASN A 801 22.97 -1.37 -12.40
C ASN A 801 22.28 -0.16 -13.06
#